data_c600e68ca24a794d170fab8961ab2a22
#
_entry.id   c600e68ca24a794d170fab8961ab2a22
#
_cell.length_a   1.000
_cell.length_b   1.000
_cell.length_c   1.000
_cell.angle_alpha   90.00
_cell.angle_beta   90.00
_cell.angle_gamma   90.00
#
_symmetry.space_group_name_H-M   'P 1'
#
loop_
_entity.id
_entity.type
_entity.pdbx_description
1 polymer ?
#
loop_
_entity_poly.entity_id
_entity_poly.type
_entity_poly.pdbx_seq_one_letter_code
_entity_poly.pdbx_strand_id
1 'polypeptide(L)'
;MRLGILLPLAFVPASLAGQTPDPGPASAPASSYEQRYGEVMALEPRADRIAQVDNLVLRRDVAQFSLASGTLYLLSSVGGHTIGAVFQGRGTFSFSPPTRIEQDRLVRFQGTRSLEVPFTELVLLFADTTLAELERKLTFNQAKMASDPRPVVRKSLEYLSSDDDKSFDPDLMAAFLNGESSDLFYAHINRDRGSPLMFMLNPFEFEGVTLAIRAPRIAWTRRPEVICQFPRQGPPVAAGVTTERQGTATIRHYRLEVTLAQTGMGDLSFAAAARLEIATASPVGPWVPFQLFSKLQVDSARWEDGAPAQVFRGKDGEQLWVRLGRRLQPGETAPLLLYYHGDLIDRFGDFFFIKSSIAWYPRSLEGRSYATFDITYHGPSHYLIASVGNLTDSAVAGRVLTTRWTTTEPIRNASFNLGLFEDYRVREEGISPVTVMVSEQAHRQLSRVLRQQGVLVLEQRKMKETVGSDMLQSLKFFQRVYGTPPAAHFYATEIPYLHGEAFPGLVNLSWITFQQTDQQGEDQVFRAHEVAHQWWGIGVDFATYHDQWLSEGFADFSGLWYLHAARGGSDKYFGMLRRWRMNIFDKRDEPSPIWLGYRTSSSKDQTAYQVLVYEKGAWVLHMLRILMLELRTAKDDRFTGMMQDFYRTYRGRRASTEDFQRIVEQHIGTSMEWFFKQWVYGTEIPTYRVAYKTDRVEGGQFRVTLRVVQEKVADDFQMYVPVTVDLGQNRQGRFRVNVRGPRSEIVLPLLPAEPKGVTFNDLEGVLCDVKMVDW
;
A
#
# COMPACT_ATOMS: atom_id res chain seq x y z
N MET A 1 -37.29 18.51 40.09
CA MET A 1 -38.28 17.42 40.20
C MET A 1 -38.79 17.07 38.79
N ARG A 2 -38.25 16.06 38.19
CA ARG A 2 -38.82 15.09 37.23
C ARG A 2 -37.65 14.18 36.77
N LEU A 3 -37.59 13.01 37.44
CA LEU A 3 -36.75 11.88 37.07
C LEU A 3 -37.27 11.32 35.73
N GLY A 4 -36.39 11.23 34.74
CA GLY A 4 -36.57 10.40 33.57
C GLY A 4 -35.82 9.09 33.77
N ILE A 5 -36.56 8.04 34.00
CA ILE A 5 -36.07 6.67 34.16
C ILE A 5 -35.63 6.15 32.80
N LEU A 6 -34.33 5.97 32.62
CA LEU A 6 -33.77 5.14 31.55
C LEU A 6 -33.87 3.67 31.98
N LEU A 7 -34.77 2.92 31.34
CA LEU A 7 -34.83 1.47 31.43
C LEU A 7 -33.64 0.87 30.67
N PRO A 8 -32.83 0.00 31.31
CA PRO A 8 -31.88 -0.80 30.56
C PRO A 8 -32.62 -1.89 29.81
N LEU A 9 -32.48 -1.93 28.49
CA LEU A 9 -32.85 -3.08 27.68
C LEU A 9 -31.97 -4.26 28.10
N ALA A 10 -32.52 -5.13 28.94
CA ALA A 10 -31.90 -6.40 29.29
C ALA A 10 -31.89 -7.30 28.04
N PHE A 11 -30.74 -7.51 27.45
CA PHE A 11 -30.52 -8.62 26.54
C PHE A 11 -30.44 -9.92 27.34
N VAL A 12 -31.43 -10.74 27.22
CA VAL A 12 -31.42 -12.13 27.69
C VAL A 12 -30.63 -12.93 26.64
N PRO A 13 -29.57 -13.65 27.01
CA PRO A 13 -28.94 -14.58 26.08
C PRO A 13 -29.89 -15.73 25.82
N ALA A 14 -30.41 -15.83 24.59
CA ALA A 14 -31.15 -16.99 24.16
C ALA A 14 -30.23 -18.21 24.16
N SER A 15 -30.49 -19.15 25.03
CA SER A 15 -29.88 -20.49 25.03
C SER A 15 -30.15 -21.15 23.67
N LEU A 16 -29.09 -21.41 22.92
CA LEU A 16 -29.10 -22.28 21.74
C LEU A 16 -29.33 -23.73 22.18
N ALA A 17 -30.60 -24.08 22.46
CA ALA A 17 -31.07 -25.47 22.46
C ALA A 17 -31.67 -25.73 21.08
N GLY A 18 -31.23 -26.80 20.43
CA GLY A 18 -31.55 -27.19 19.07
C GLY A 18 -33.03 -27.07 18.71
N GLN A 19 -33.31 -26.15 17.80
CA GLN A 19 -34.53 -26.18 16.99
C GLN A 19 -34.10 -26.57 15.58
N THR A 20 -34.69 -27.66 15.11
CA THR A 20 -34.71 -28.04 13.69
C THR A 20 -35.18 -26.83 12.88
N PRO A 21 -34.51 -26.49 11.76
CA PRO A 21 -34.93 -25.36 10.95
C PRO A 21 -36.34 -25.64 10.41
N ASP A 22 -37.24 -24.73 10.72
CA ASP A 22 -38.55 -24.58 10.06
C ASP A 22 -38.27 -24.39 8.54
N PRO A 23 -38.99 -25.06 7.63
CA PRO A 23 -38.83 -24.82 6.22
C PRO A 23 -39.18 -23.35 5.95
N GLY A 24 -38.15 -22.53 5.75
CA GLY A 24 -38.28 -21.10 5.53
C GLY A 24 -39.18 -20.79 4.34
N PRO A 25 -39.74 -19.56 4.27
CA PRO A 25 -40.61 -19.12 3.21
C PRO A 25 -39.91 -19.27 1.86
N ALA A 26 -40.69 -19.65 0.85
CA ALA A 26 -40.30 -19.87 -0.53
C ALA A 26 -39.15 -18.94 -0.97
N SER A 27 -38.11 -19.55 -1.57
CA SER A 27 -36.91 -18.89 -2.05
C SER A 27 -37.20 -17.48 -2.59
N ALA A 28 -36.63 -16.46 -1.94
CA ALA A 28 -36.67 -15.12 -2.48
C ALA A 28 -36.13 -15.17 -3.94
N PRO A 29 -36.70 -14.39 -4.88
CA PRO A 29 -36.20 -14.36 -6.26
C PRO A 29 -34.72 -14.11 -6.24
N ALA A 30 -33.94 -14.85 -7.06
CA ALA A 30 -32.50 -14.76 -7.18
C ALA A 30 -32.08 -13.29 -7.13
N SER A 31 -31.07 -12.95 -6.31
CA SER A 31 -30.65 -11.56 -6.16
C SER A 31 -30.32 -11.02 -7.55
N SER A 32 -30.60 -9.76 -7.82
CA SER A 32 -30.29 -9.18 -9.12
C SER A 32 -28.78 -9.28 -9.46
N TYR A 33 -27.92 -9.43 -8.44
CA TYR A 33 -26.50 -9.72 -8.63
C TYR A 33 -26.29 -11.10 -9.25
N GLU A 34 -26.83 -12.18 -8.68
CA GLU A 34 -26.63 -13.54 -9.18
C GLU A 34 -27.14 -13.69 -10.60
N GLN A 35 -28.28 -13.09 -10.89
CA GLN A 35 -28.82 -13.07 -12.25
C GLN A 35 -27.84 -12.36 -13.21
N ARG A 36 -27.33 -11.18 -12.86
CA ARG A 36 -26.38 -10.43 -13.70
C ARG A 36 -25.06 -11.15 -13.86
N TYR A 37 -24.52 -11.73 -12.77
CA TYR A 37 -23.32 -12.55 -12.84
C TYR A 37 -23.53 -13.74 -13.78
N GLY A 38 -24.65 -14.43 -13.66
CA GLY A 38 -25.01 -15.53 -14.56
C GLY A 38 -25.11 -15.09 -16.01
N GLU A 39 -25.73 -13.95 -16.31
CA GLU A 39 -25.80 -13.36 -17.65
C GLU A 39 -24.39 -13.01 -18.19
N VAL A 40 -23.49 -12.45 -17.37
CA VAL A 40 -22.12 -12.13 -17.76
C VAL A 40 -21.33 -13.40 -18.05
N MET A 41 -21.41 -14.41 -17.20
CA MET A 41 -20.68 -15.68 -17.39
C MET A 41 -21.24 -16.51 -18.54
N ALA A 42 -22.48 -16.26 -18.95
CA ALA A 42 -23.14 -16.87 -20.10
C ALA A 42 -23.05 -16.02 -21.38
N LEU A 43 -22.14 -15.04 -21.43
CA LEU A 43 -21.93 -14.23 -22.63
C LEU A 43 -21.54 -15.10 -23.83
N GLU A 44 -22.36 -15.04 -24.86
CA GLU A 44 -22.15 -15.77 -26.11
C GLU A 44 -22.27 -14.85 -27.33
N PRO A 45 -21.55 -15.16 -28.44
CA PRO A 45 -21.70 -14.45 -29.67
C PRO A 45 -23.11 -14.64 -30.26
N ARG A 46 -23.71 -13.55 -30.71
CA ARG A 46 -25.04 -13.54 -31.30
C ARG A 46 -24.98 -13.83 -32.83
N ALA A 47 -25.71 -14.84 -33.24
CA ALA A 47 -25.79 -15.21 -34.67
C ALA A 47 -26.61 -14.23 -35.54
N ASP A 48 -27.44 -13.40 -34.90
CA ASP A 48 -28.24 -12.33 -35.54
C ASP A 48 -27.54 -10.96 -35.58
N ARG A 49 -26.33 -10.87 -34.99
CA ARG A 49 -25.56 -9.63 -34.88
C ARG A 49 -24.10 -9.83 -35.27
N ILE A 50 -23.87 -10.18 -36.54
CA ILE A 50 -22.55 -10.43 -37.09
C ILE A 50 -22.25 -9.35 -38.15
N ALA A 51 -21.04 -8.80 -38.12
CA ALA A 51 -20.54 -7.84 -39.09
C ALA A 51 -19.22 -8.29 -39.71
N GLN A 52 -19.07 -8.13 -41.02
CA GLN A 52 -17.76 -8.21 -41.64
C GLN A 52 -17.03 -6.91 -41.42
N VAL A 53 -15.76 -7.03 -41.06
CA VAL A 53 -14.90 -5.90 -40.76
C VAL A 53 -13.87 -5.77 -41.89
N ASP A 54 -13.78 -4.53 -42.42
CA ASP A 54 -12.75 -4.10 -43.34
C ASP A 54 -12.27 -2.71 -42.88
N ASN A 55 -11.02 -2.64 -42.35
CA ASN A 55 -10.36 -1.42 -41.91
C ASN A 55 -11.12 -0.63 -40.83
N LEU A 56 -11.59 -1.31 -39.75
CA LEU A 56 -12.18 -0.66 -38.60
C LEU A 56 -11.10 -0.21 -37.60
N VAL A 57 -11.12 1.04 -37.20
CA VAL A 57 -10.24 1.60 -36.14
C VAL A 57 -11.06 2.04 -34.97
N LEU A 58 -10.69 1.52 -33.77
CA LEU A 58 -11.20 1.95 -32.46
C LEU A 58 -10.05 2.60 -31.69
N ARG A 59 -10.27 3.81 -31.17
CA ARG A 59 -9.29 4.54 -30.36
C ARG A 59 -9.80 4.66 -28.92
N ARG A 60 -8.92 4.33 -27.98
CA ARG A 60 -9.21 4.37 -26.53
C ARG A 60 -8.01 4.96 -25.81
N ASP A 61 -8.07 6.26 -25.55
CA ASP A 61 -6.96 7.04 -24.98
C ASP A 61 -5.70 6.90 -25.86
N VAL A 62 -4.58 6.43 -25.30
CA VAL A 62 -3.31 6.19 -26.02
C VAL A 62 -3.28 4.87 -26.80
N ALA A 63 -4.34 4.08 -26.70
CA ALA A 63 -4.45 2.79 -27.36
C ALA A 63 -5.25 2.89 -28.67
N GLN A 64 -4.82 2.11 -29.67
CA GLN A 64 -5.54 1.97 -30.93
C GLN A 64 -5.66 0.50 -31.32
N PHE A 65 -6.87 0.09 -31.67
CA PHE A 65 -7.21 -1.22 -32.18
C PHE A 65 -7.55 -1.06 -33.66
N SER A 66 -6.66 -1.53 -34.55
CA SER A 66 -6.84 -1.49 -35.98
C SER A 66 -7.24 -2.88 -36.45
N LEU A 67 -8.52 -3.10 -36.78
CA LEU A 67 -9.07 -4.34 -37.23
C LEU A 67 -9.04 -4.32 -38.80
N ALA A 68 -8.04 -4.96 -39.37
CA ALA A 68 -7.80 -4.86 -40.80
C ALA A 68 -8.82 -5.68 -41.64
N SER A 69 -9.10 -6.92 -41.23
CA SER A 69 -10.08 -7.79 -41.92
C SER A 69 -10.52 -8.92 -40.99
N GLY A 70 -11.79 -9.25 -41.00
CA GLY A 70 -12.31 -10.33 -40.17
C GLY A 70 -13.80 -10.21 -39.86
N THR A 71 -14.25 -10.90 -38.84
CA THR A 71 -15.65 -10.93 -38.42
C THR A 71 -15.79 -10.46 -36.99
N LEU A 72 -16.73 -9.57 -36.74
CA LEU A 72 -17.08 -9.07 -35.41
C LEU A 72 -18.48 -9.56 -35.06
N TYR A 73 -18.60 -10.11 -33.84
CA TYR A 73 -19.84 -10.61 -33.25
C TYR A 73 -20.17 -9.77 -32.05
N LEU A 74 -21.39 -9.22 -31.96
CA LEU A 74 -21.87 -8.68 -30.67
C LEU A 74 -22.20 -9.84 -29.73
N LEU A 75 -21.95 -9.64 -28.44
CA LEU A 75 -22.28 -10.64 -27.42
C LEU A 75 -23.74 -10.53 -26.98
N SER A 76 -24.26 -11.58 -26.33
CA SER A 76 -25.57 -11.59 -25.70
C SER A 76 -25.71 -10.46 -24.68
N SER A 77 -26.95 -10.02 -24.44
CA SER A 77 -27.20 -8.87 -23.56
C SER A 77 -27.15 -9.28 -22.09
N VAL A 78 -26.67 -8.36 -21.26
CA VAL A 78 -26.73 -8.40 -19.80
C VAL A 78 -27.69 -7.30 -19.35
N GLY A 79 -28.76 -7.66 -18.65
CA GLY A 79 -29.78 -6.71 -18.27
C GLY A 79 -30.49 -5.98 -19.42
N GLY A 80 -30.54 -6.59 -20.58
CA GLY A 80 -31.10 -5.99 -21.77
C GLY A 80 -30.12 -5.12 -22.57
N HIS A 81 -28.89 -4.88 -22.07
CA HIS A 81 -27.86 -4.07 -22.72
C HIS A 81 -26.77 -4.93 -23.33
N THR A 82 -26.38 -4.66 -24.57
CA THR A 82 -25.19 -5.28 -25.17
C THR A 82 -23.93 -4.62 -24.58
N ILE A 83 -23.13 -5.40 -23.88
CA ILE A 83 -21.98 -4.94 -23.13
C ILE A 83 -20.65 -5.45 -23.70
N GLY A 84 -20.65 -6.15 -24.83
CA GLY A 84 -19.42 -6.71 -25.37
C GLY A 84 -19.51 -7.12 -26.82
N ALA A 85 -18.33 -7.34 -27.40
CA ALA A 85 -18.12 -7.84 -28.76
C ALA A 85 -16.88 -8.75 -28.79
N VAL A 86 -16.86 -9.69 -29.75
CA VAL A 86 -15.67 -10.48 -30.04
C VAL A 86 -15.34 -10.37 -31.51
N PHE A 87 -14.06 -10.14 -31.84
CA PHE A 87 -13.53 -10.07 -33.20
C PHE A 87 -12.59 -11.25 -33.42
N GLN A 88 -12.71 -11.87 -34.59
CA GLN A 88 -11.78 -12.86 -35.11
C GLN A 88 -11.35 -12.44 -36.53
N GLY A 89 -10.03 -12.31 -36.71
CA GLY A 89 -9.46 -11.81 -37.97
C GLY A 89 -8.05 -11.28 -37.77
N ARG A 90 -7.61 -10.41 -38.65
CA ARG A 90 -6.31 -9.76 -38.56
C ARG A 90 -6.46 -8.35 -38.02
N GLY A 91 -5.76 -8.07 -36.95
CA GLY A 91 -5.71 -6.73 -36.35
C GLY A 91 -4.34 -6.39 -35.79
N THR A 92 -4.16 -5.13 -35.48
CA THR A 92 -2.95 -4.59 -34.81
C THR A 92 -3.37 -3.74 -33.61
N PHE A 93 -2.75 -4.00 -32.48
CA PHE A 93 -2.87 -3.21 -31.28
C PHE A 93 -1.66 -2.30 -31.12
N SER A 94 -1.88 -0.99 -31.05
CA SER A 94 -0.84 0.02 -30.82
C SER A 94 -1.06 0.71 -29.48
N PHE A 95 0.03 0.90 -28.71
CA PHE A 95 -0.03 1.51 -27.40
C PHE A 95 1.28 2.25 -27.08
N SER A 96 1.18 3.51 -26.66
CA SER A 96 2.34 4.36 -26.36
C SER A 96 2.15 5.09 -25.04
N PRO A 97 2.79 4.64 -23.93
CA PRO A 97 2.67 5.32 -22.66
C PRO A 97 3.24 6.75 -22.71
N PRO A 98 2.61 7.72 -22.02
CA PRO A 98 2.97 9.12 -22.13
C PRO A 98 4.26 9.50 -21.38
N THR A 99 4.61 8.78 -20.32
CA THR A 99 5.76 9.12 -19.46
C THR A 99 6.95 8.22 -19.71
N ARG A 100 8.15 8.73 -19.45
CA ARG A 100 9.40 7.95 -19.57
C ARG A 100 9.41 6.74 -18.66
N ILE A 101 8.89 6.86 -17.43
CA ILE A 101 8.85 5.77 -16.46
C ILE A 101 7.98 4.62 -16.99
N GLU A 102 6.80 4.91 -17.52
CA GLU A 102 5.92 3.89 -18.08
C GLU A 102 6.47 3.31 -19.38
N GLN A 103 7.17 4.10 -20.19
CA GLN A 103 7.90 3.61 -21.37
C GLN A 103 9.02 2.64 -20.97
N ASP A 104 9.79 2.94 -19.95
CA ASP A 104 10.86 2.06 -19.45
C ASP A 104 10.26 0.77 -18.82
N ARG A 105 9.08 0.87 -18.18
CA ARG A 105 8.32 -0.32 -17.76
C ARG A 105 7.90 -1.17 -18.97
N LEU A 106 7.41 -0.55 -20.03
CA LEU A 106 7.05 -1.26 -21.26
C LEU A 106 8.27 -1.96 -21.88
N VAL A 107 9.44 -1.30 -21.91
CA VAL A 107 10.71 -1.93 -22.33
C VAL A 107 11.03 -3.16 -21.49
N ARG A 108 10.89 -3.07 -20.16
CA ARG A 108 11.19 -4.17 -19.24
C ARG A 108 10.38 -5.43 -19.55
N PHE A 109 9.09 -5.27 -19.93
CA PHE A 109 8.18 -6.40 -20.15
C PHE A 109 8.01 -6.79 -21.61
N GLN A 110 8.13 -5.85 -22.54
CA GLN A 110 7.82 -6.04 -23.97
C GLN A 110 9.00 -5.71 -24.90
N GLY A 111 10.12 -5.20 -24.37
CA GLY A 111 11.32 -4.87 -25.14
C GLY A 111 11.24 -3.60 -25.99
N THR A 112 10.18 -2.80 -25.86
CA THR A 112 9.95 -1.60 -26.67
C THR A 112 9.28 -0.49 -25.86
N ARG A 113 9.51 0.77 -26.22
CA ARG A 113 8.87 1.95 -25.61
C ARG A 113 7.49 2.28 -26.16
N SER A 114 7.18 1.77 -27.34
CA SER A 114 5.89 1.89 -28.00
C SER A 114 5.54 0.52 -28.55
N LEU A 115 4.38 0.02 -28.22
CA LEU A 115 3.94 -1.31 -28.59
C LEU A 115 3.15 -1.25 -29.88
N GLU A 116 3.48 -2.12 -30.82
CA GLU A 116 2.70 -2.41 -32.01
C GLU A 116 2.74 -3.91 -32.23
N VAL A 117 1.62 -4.59 -31.96
CA VAL A 117 1.55 -6.04 -31.99
C VAL A 117 0.36 -6.54 -32.80
N PRO A 118 0.55 -7.54 -33.68
CA PRO A 118 -0.54 -8.19 -34.38
C PRO A 118 -1.35 -9.05 -33.38
N PHE A 119 -2.64 -9.16 -33.67
CA PHE A 119 -3.55 -10.09 -32.99
C PHE A 119 -4.54 -10.73 -33.98
N THR A 120 -5.04 -11.90 -33.60
CA THR A 120 -6.06 -12.62 -34.33
C THR A 120 -7.42 -12.65 -33.68
N GLU A 121 -7.47 -12.43 -32.37
CA GLU A 121 -8.70 -12.44 -31.59
C GLU A 121 -8.70 -11.29 -30.60
N LEU A 122 -9.86 -10.65 -30.45
CA LEU A 122 -10.06 -9.53 -29.54
C LEU A 122 -11.44 -9.66 -28.89
N VAL A 123 -11.48 -9.67 -27.56
CA VAL A 123 -12.74 -9.57 -26.80
C VAL A 123 -12.82 -8.20 -26.15
N LEU A 124 -13.94 -7.54 -26.34
CA LEU A 124 -14.25 -6.23 -25.78
C LEU A 124 -15.40 -6.38 -24.78
N LEU A 125 -15.25 -5.75 -23.61
CA LEU A 125 -16.37 -5.45 -22.69
C LEU A 125 -16.41 -3.95 -22.46
N PHE A 126 -17.61 -3.37 -22.45
CA PHE A 126 -17.74 -1.93 -22.42
C PHE A 126 -19.07 -1.47 -21.79
N ALA A 127 -19.00 -0.32 -21.13
CA ALA A 127 -20.15 0.47 -20.72
C ALA A 127 -20.08 1.91 -21.28
N ASP A 128 -19.13 2.15 -22.20
CA ASP A 128 -18.94 3.40 -22.92
C ASP A 128 -19.76 3.45 -24.23
N THR A 129 -19.44 4.38 -25.10
CA THR A 129 -20.10 4.58 -26.40
C THR A 129 -19.65 3.57 -27.49
N THR A 130 -18.93 2.51 -27.14
CA THR A 130 -18.40 1.53 -28.12
C THR A 130 -19.50 0.88 -28.97
N LEU A 131 -20.62 0.49 -28.36
CA LEU A 131 -21.75 -0.09 -29.12
C LEU A 131 -22.23 0.85 -30.21
N ALA A 132 -22.51 2.10 -29.85
CA ALA A 132 -22.98 3.10 -30.82
C ALA A 132 -21.93 3.39 -31.91
N GLU A 133 -20.64 3.38 -31.57
CA GLU A 133 -19.55 3.52 -32.53
C GLU A 133 -19.52 2.34 -33.52
N LEU A 134 -19.66 1.10 -33.05
CA LEU A 134 -19.69 -0.11 -33.86
C LEU A 134 -20.92 -0.12 -34.81
N GLU A 135 -22.11 0.21 -34.28
CA GLU A 135 -23.36 0.24 -35.08
C GLU A 135 -23.35 1.33 -36.14
N ARG A 136 -22.68 2.44 -35.90
CA ARG A 136 -22.50 3.51 -36.90
C ARG A 136 -21.55 3.11 -38.02
N LYS A 137 -20.50 2.34 -37.71
CA LYS A 137 -19.42 1.99 -38.66
C LYS A 137 -19.61 0.66 -39.36
N LEU A 138 -20.44 -0.23 -38.82
CA LEU A 138 -20.62 -1.60 -39.33
C LEU A 138 -22.10 -1.90 -39.54
N THR A 139 -22.38 -2.76 -40.55
CA THR A 139 -23.71 -3.31 -40.78
C THR A 139 -23.78 -4.71 -40.16
N PHE A 140 -24.64 -4.88 -39.18
CA PHE A 140 -24.88 -6.17 -38.52
C PHE A 140 -26.01 -6.94 -39.18
N ASN A 141 -25.78 -8.20 -39.51
CA ASN A 141 -26.73 -9.10 -40.16
C ASN A 141 -26.79 -10.46 -39.46
N GLN A 142 -27.84 -11.18 -39.70
CA GLN A 142 -27.92 -12.59 -39.34
C GLN A 142 -27.06 -13.40 -40.34
N ALA A 143 -26.09 -14.15 -39.82
CA ALA A 143 -25.22 -14.99 -40.65
C ALA A 143 -24.80 -16.26 -39.90
N LYS A 144 -24.38 -17.29 -40.65
CA LYS A 144 -23.74 -18.45 -40.03
C LYS A 144 -22.33 -18.06 -39.55
N MET A 145 -22.01 -18.43 -38.35
CA MET A 145 -20.67 -18.22 -37.78
C MET A 145 -19.64 -19.04 -38.59
N ALA A 146 -18.61 -18.36 -39.08
CA ALA A 146 -17.52 -19.01 -39.83
C ALA A 146 -16.58 -19.82 -38.92
N SER A 147 -16.45 -19.40 -37.68
CA SER A 147 -15.67 -20.03 -36.60
C SER A 147 -16.45 -19.90 -35.29
N ASP A 148 -16.03 -20.64 -34.25
CA ASP A 148 -16.63 -20.56 -32.94
C ASP A 148 -15.80 -19.64 -31.99
N PRO A 149 -16.23 -18.40 -31.71
CA PRO A 149 -15.51 -17.50 -30.83
C PRO A 149 -15.81 -17.70 -29.32
N ARG A 150 -16.71 -18.62 -28.94
CA ARG A 150 -17.08 -18.86 -27.52
C ARG A 150 -15.89 -19.20 -26.61
N PRO A 151 -14.91 -20.04 -27.03
CA PRO A 151 -13.75 -20.34 -26.20
C PRO A 151 -12.92 -19.09 -25.84
N VAL A 152 -12.79 -18.15 -26.79
CA VAL A 152 -12.04 -16.89 -26.58
C VAL A 152 -12.77 -15.99 -25.59
N VAL A 153 -14.10 -15.87 -25.73
CA VAL A 153 -14.92 -15.09 -24.78
C VAL A 153 -14.79 -15.67 -23.38
N ARG A 154 -14.98 -16.98 -23.20
CA ARG A 154 -14.83 -17.64 -21.90
C ARG A 154 -13.46 -17.40 -21.27
N LYS A 155 -12.39 -17.60 -22.05
CA LYS A 155 -11.02 -17.37 -21.60
C LYS A 155 -10.80 -15.92 -21.16
N SER A 156 -11.40 -14.95 -21.86
CA SER A 156 -11.33 -13.54 -21.47
C SER A 156 -12.02 -13.28 -20.13
N LEU A 157 -13.19 -13.86 -19.89
CA LEU A 157 -13.93 -13.68 -18.63
C LEU A 157 -13.21 -14.30 -17.43
N GLU A 158 -12.45 -15.40 -17.61
CA GLU A 158 -11.66 -16.04 -16.54
C GLU A 158 -10.61 -15.09 -15.90
N TYR A 159 -10.20 -14.03 -16.58
CA TYR A 159 -9.27 -13.04 -16.01
C TYR A 159 -9.97 -12.01 -15.13
N LEU A 160 -11.27 -11.83 -15.32
CA LEU A 160 -12.10 -10.84 -14.64
C LEU A 160 -12.99 -11.46 -13.57
N SER A 161 -13.07 -12.80 -13.49
CA SER A 161 -14.02 -13.52 -12.67
C SER A 161 -13.37 -14.62 -11.82
N SER A 162 -14.07 -15.03 -10.80
CA SER A 162 -13.84 -16.28 -10.08
C SER A 162 -15.18 -17.02 -9.94
N ASP A 163 -15.26 -18.22 -10.48
CA ASP A 163 -16.46 -19.04 -10.41
C ASP A 163 -16.72 -19.61 -9.03
N ASP A 164 -15.64 -19.85 -8.26
CA ASP A 164 -15.73 -20.44 -6.93
C ASP A 164 -16.56 -19.56 -5.96
N ASP A 165 -16.39 -18.25 -6.05
CA ASP A 165 -17.05 -17.26 -5.20
C ASP A 165 -18.02 -16.33 -5.93
N LYS A 166 -18.29 -16.59 -7.22
CA LYS A 166 -19.12 -15.75 -8.10
C LYS A 166 -18.72 -14.27 -8.08
N SER A 167 -17.43 -13.99 -8.00
CA SER A 167 -16.91 -12.63 -8.09
C SER A 167 -16.55 -12.26 -9.53
N PHE A 168 -16.67 -10.99 -9.83
CA PHE A 168 -16.28 -10.40 -11.11
C PHE A 168 -15.52 -9.10 -10.83
N ASP A 169 -14.84 -8.55 -11.85
CA ASP A 169 -14.23 -7.22 -11.73
C ASP A 169 -15.28 -6.24 -11.17
N PRO A 170 -15.01 -5.58 -10.04
CA PRO A 170 -16.06 -4.85 -9.32
C PRO A 170 -16.57 -3.63 -10.06
N ASP A 171 -15.75 -2.98 -10.91
CA ASP A 171 -16.17 -1.79 -11.64
C ASP A 171 -17.03 -2.15 -12.84
N LEU A 172 -16.60 -3.16 -13.61
CA LEU A 172 -17.42 -3.72 -14.68
C LEU A 172 -18.74 -4.25 -14.12
N MET A 173 -18.69 -4.98 -13.01
CA MET A 173 -19.91 -5.52 -12.41
C MET A 173 -20.83 -4.42 -11.89
N ALA A 174 -20.31 -3.36 -11.27
CA ALA A 174 -21.09 -2.21 -10.83
C ALA A 174 -21.79 -1.52 -12.02
N ALA A 175 -21.06 -1.32 -13.13
CA ALA A 175 -21.64 -0.74 -14.35
C ALA A 175 -22.78 -1.61 -14.91
N PHE A 176 -22.60 -2.94 -14.94
CA PHE A 176 -23.62 -3.87 -15.45
C PHE A 176 -24.83 -4.01 -14.54
N LEU A 177 -24.62 -3.99 -13.22
CA LEU A 177 -25.70 -4.04 -12.22
C LEU A 177 -26.56 -2.77 -12.22
N ASN A 178 -25.89 -1.61 -12.35
CA ASN A 178 -26.56 -0.33 -12.26
C ASN A 178 -27.11 0.15 -13.62
N GLY A 179 -26.74 -0.51 -14.73
CA GLY A 179 -27.17 -0.14 -16.08
C GLY A 179 -26.73 1.27 -16.47
N GLU A 180 -25.64 1.76 -15.90
CA GLU A 180 -25.13 3.11 -16.11
C GLU A 180 -24.13 3.15 -17.26
N SER A 181 -24.29 4.10 -18.18
CA SER A 181 -23.26 4.43 -19.14
C SER A 181 -22.09 5.09 -18.40
N SER A 182 -20.91 4.53 -18.54
CA SER A 182 -19.64 5.04 -18.02
C SER A 182 -18.59 4.95 -19.14
N ASP A 183 -17.45 5.61 -18.96
CA ASP A 183 -16.33 5.46 -19.93
C ASP A 183 -15.50 4.18 -19.70
N LEU A 184 -16.09 3.16 -19.08
CA LEU A 184 -15.43 1.91 -18.77
C LEU A 184 -15.29 1.05 -20.02
N PHE A 185 -14.04 0.61 -20.31
CA PHE A 185 -13.72 -0.21 -21.46
C PHE A 185 -12.64 -1.21 -21.11
N TYR A 186 -12.84 -2.45 -21.49
CA TYR A 186 -11.89 -3.56 -21.34
C TYR A 186 -11.66 -4.25 -22.66
N ALA A 187 -10.41 -4.61 -22.94
CA ALA A 187 -10.01 -5.40 -24.11
C ALA A 187 -9.05 -6.53 -23.73
N HIS A 188 -9.41 -7.75 -24.07
CA HIS A 188 -8.54 -8.91 -24.05
C HIS A 188 -8.00 -9.16 -25.46
N ILE A 189 -6.68 -9.08 -25.62
CA ILE A 189 -5.97 -9.09 -26.89
C ILE A 189 -5.18 -10.39 -26.98
N ASN A 190 -5.66 -11.34 -27.79
CA ASN A 190 -4.97 -12.62 -28.01
C ASN A 190 -4.00 -12.48 -29.16
N ARG A 191 -2.70 -12.45 -28.83
CA ARG A 191 -1.62 -12.22 -29.80
C ARG A 191 -1.17 -13.50 -30.46
N ASP A 192 -0.62 -13.39 -31.68
CA ASP A 192 -0.02 -14.51 -32.40
C ASP A 192 1.17 -15.11 -31.65
N ARG A 193 1.93 -14.27 -30.94
CA ARG A 193 3.08 -14.67 -30.11
C ARG A 193 3.06 -13.96 -28.77
N GLY A 194 3.38 -14.70 -27.70
CA GLY A 194 3.44 -14.19 -26.33
C GLY A 194 2.12 -14.32 -25.56
N SER A 195 2.12 -13.91 -24.30
CA SER A 195 0.92 -13.93 -23.46
C SER A 195 -0.10 -12.91 -23.92
N PRO A 196 -1.42 -13.18 -23.76
CA PRO A 196 -2.44 -12.19 -24.02
C PRO A 196 -2.19 -10.89 -23.26
N LEU A 197 -2.57 -9.76 -23.87
CA LEU A 197 -2.58 -8.45 -23.21
C LEU A 197 -3.99 -8.13 -22.74
N MET A 198 -4.08 -7.44 -21.63
CA MET A 198 -5.31 -6.89 -21.11
C MET A 198 -5.15 -5.37 -21.04
N PHE A 199 -6.04 -4.66 -21.74
CA PHE A 199 -6.10 -3.21 -21.71
C PHE A 199 -7.41 -2.77 -21.07
N MET A 200 -7.34 -1.80 -20.14
CA MET A 200 -8.51 -1.29 -19.45
C MET A 200 -8.47 0.23 -19.39
N LEU A 201 -9.59 0.85 -19.70
CA LEU A 201 -9.92 2.21 -19.32
C LEU A 201 -10.92 2.16 -18.18
N ASN A 202 -10.53 2.64 -17.01
CA ASN A 202 -11.37 2.69 -15.83
C ASN A 202 -11.54 4.16 -15.39
N PRO A 203 -12.72 4.77 -15.58
CA PRO A 203 -12.94 6.16 -15.20
C PRO A 203 -13.02 6.37 -13.68
N PHE A 204 -13.14 5.31 -12.91
CA PHE A 204 -13.24 5.37 -11.46
C PHE A 204 -11.87 5.42 -10.78
N GLU A 205 -10.82 4.97 -11.46
CA GLU A 205 -9.45 4.99 -10.96
C GLU A 205 -8.75 6.31 -11.33
N PHE A 206 -7.90 6.81 -10.41
CA PHE A 206 -7.05 7.97 -10.68
C PHE A 206 -6.13 7.71 -11.88
N GLU A 207 -5.52 6.53 -11.94
CA GLU A 207 -4.74 6.06 -13.09
C GLU A 207 -5.57 5.09 -13.93
N GLY A 208 -6.52 5.64 -14.64
CA GLY A 208 -7.56 4.87 -15.33
C GLY A 208 -7.10 4.16 -16.58
N VAL A 209 -5.85 4.31 -17.05
CA VAL A 209 -5.31 3.56 -18.19
C VAL A 209 -4.40 2.46 -17.68
N THR A 210 -4.75 1.21 -17.93
CA THR A 210 -3.97 0.05 -17.50
C THR A 210 -3.67 -0.88 -18.68
N LEU A 211 -2.41 -1.30 -18.79
CA LEU A 211 -1.98 -2.41 -19.63
C LEU A 211 -1.38 -3.50 -18.74
N ALA A 212 -1.88 -4.71 -18.86
CA ALA A 212 -1.45 -5.84 -18.03
C ALA A 212 -1.24 -7.11 -18.84
N ILE A 213 -0.54 -8.08 -18.25
CA ILE A 213 -0.39 -9.45 -18.76
C ILE A 213 -0.85 -10.43 -17.67
N ARG A 214 -1.11 -11.69 -18.08
CA ARG A 214 -1.24 -12.77 -17.11
C ARG A 214 0.11 -12.97 -16.45
N ALA A 215 0.17 -12.81 -15.12
CA ALA A 215 1.39 -13.11 -14.38
C ALA A 215 1.78 -14.58 -14.60
N PRO A 216 3.04 -14.89 -14.92
CA PRO A 216 3.54 -16.24 -14.76
C PRO A 216 3.30 -16.58 -13.28
N ARG A 217 2.78 -17.79 -13.00
CA ARG A 217 2.33 -18.23 -11.65
C ARG A 217 3.24 -17.72 -10.53
N ILE A 218 2.97 -16.52 -10.04
CA ILE A 218 3.36 -16.11 -8.69
C ILE A 218 2.36 -16.84 -7.79
N ALA A 219 2.84 -17.68 -6.89
CA ALA A 219 2.06 -18.69 -6.17
C ALA A 219 0.84 -18.16 -5.38
N TRP A 220 0.62 -16.84 -5.33
CA TRP A 220 -0.31 -16.19 -4.42
C TRP A 220 -1.39 -15.33 -5.09
N THR A 221 -1.26 -14.96 -6.38
CA THR A 221 -2.25 -14.08 -7.00
C THR A 221 -2.66 -14.56 -8.37
N ARG A 222 -3.98 -14.69 -8.58
CA ARG A 222 -4.61 -14.84 -9.91
C ARG A 222 -4.68 -13.50 -10.66
N ARG A 223 -4.25 -12.39 -10.02
CA ARG A 223 -4.38 -11.04 -10.58
C ARG A 223 -3.43 -10.84 -11.76
N PRO A 224 -3.86 -10.12 -12.80
CA PRO A 224 -2.98 -9.70 -13.89
C PRO A 224 -1.79 -8.88 -13.36
N GLU A 225 -0.62 -9.05 -13.99
CA GLU A 225 0.55 -8.22 -13.70
C GLU A 225 0.47 -6.93 -14.52
N VAL A 226 0.40 -5.80 -13.82
CA VAL A 226 0.32 -4.47 -14.42
C VAL A 226 1.68 -4.08 -15.02
N ILE A 227 1.72 -3.89 -16.32
CA ILE A 227 2.89 -3.39 -17.05
C ILE A 227 2.95 -1.88 -16.98
N CYS A 228 1.88 -1.22 -17.46
CA CYS A 228 1.73 0.24 -17.47
C CYS A 228 0.43 0.64 -16.77
N GLN A 229 0.49 1.75 -16.03
CA GLN A 229 -0.68 2.35 -15.39
C GLN A 229 -0.45 3.85 -15.23
N PHE A 230 -1.39 4.67 -15.71
CA PHE A 230 -1.27 6.12 -15.68
C PHE A 230 -2.63 6.81 -15.84
N PRO A 231 -2.74 8.12 -15.51
CA PRO A 231 -3.96 8.88 -15.71
C PRO A 231 -4.36 8.96 -17.20
N ARG A 232 -5.66 9.01 -17.46
CA ARG A 232 -6.20 9.21 -18.82
C ARG A 232 -5.65 10.50 -19.43
N GLN A 233 -5.30 10.45 -20.73
CA GLN A 233 -4.91 11.60 -21.52
C GLN A 233 -6.20 12.30 -22.01
N GLY A 234 -6.64 13.29 -21.34
CA GLY A 234 -7.84 14.06 -21.68
C GLY A 234 -7.72 15.50 -21.18
N PRO A 235 -8.70 16.39 -21.44
CA PRO A 235 -8.72 17.68 -20.77
C PRO A 235 -8.60 17.43 -19.28
N PRO A 236 -7.74 18.21 -18.55
CA PRO A 236 -7.56 18.01 -17.13
C PRO A 236 -8.94 18.03 -16.48
N VAL A 237 -9.28 16.97 -15.80
CA VAL A 237 -10.44 16.97 -14.90
C VAL A 237 -10.23 18.15 -13.97
N ALA A 238 -11.27 18.97 -13.77
CA ALA A 238 -11.20 20.27 -13.12
C ALA A 238 -10.29 20.26 -11.88
N ALA A 239 -9.52 21.34 -11.68
CA ALA A 239 -8.65 21.53 -10.52
C ALA A 239 -9.37 21.13 -9.23
N GLY A 240 -8.93 20.06 -8.57
CA GLY A 240 -9.60 19.45 -7.42
C GLY A 240 -9.85 17.95 -7.58
N VAL A 241 -9.32 17.31 -8.64
CA VAL A 241 -9.33 15.85 -8.74
C VAL A 241 -8.53 15.29 -7.60
N THR A 242 -9.27 14.76 -6.65
CA THR A 242 -8.74 13.96 -5.56
C THR A 242 -8.05 12.73 -6.15
N THR A 243 -6.89 12.34 -5.58
CA THR A 243 -6.26 11.05 -5.82
C THR A 243 -7.15 9.89 -5.37
N GLU A 244 -8.40 10.17 -5.05
CA GLU A 244 -9.39 9.22 -4.57
C GLU A 244 -10.19 8.64 -5.74
N ARG A 245 -10.48 7.37 -5.62
CA ARG A 245 -11.36 6.66 -6.53
C ARG A 245 -12.74 7.32 -6.56
N GLN A 246 -13.26 7.59 -7.75
CA GLN A 246 -14.59 8.16 -7.93
C GLN A 246 -15.65 7.06 -8.06
N GLY A 247 -16.90 7.41 -7.79
CA GLY A 247 -18.02 6.49 -7.99
C GLY A 247 -18.11 5.34 -7.02
N THR A 248 -17.40 5.40 -5.88
CA THR A 248 -17.46 4.37 -4.83
C THR A 248 -18.13 4.87 -3.56
N ALA A 249 -18.76 3.94 -2.84
CA ALA A 249 -19.22 4.18 -1.49
C ALA A 249 -18.10 3.96 -0.48
N THR A 250 -18.08 4.80 0.55
CA THR A 250 -17.17 4.70 1.70
C THR A 250 -17.96 4.55 2.98
N ILE A 251 -17.31 4.20 4.06
CA ILE A 251 -17.94 4.13 5.38
C ILE A 251 -17.24 5.16 6.26
N ARG A 252 -18.00 6.13 6.81
CA ARG A 252 -17.48 7.23 7.63
C ARG A 252 -17.38 6.89 9.11
N HIS A 253 -18.27 6.02 9.58
CA HIS A 253 -18.31 5.61 10.98
C HIS A 253 -18.69 4.15 11.10
N TYR A 254 -17.99 3.45 12.00
CA TYR A 254 -18.28 2.08 12.40
C TYR A 254 -18.67 2.02 13.88
N ARG A 255 -19.77 1.39 14.19
CA ARG A 255 -20.06 0.87 15.53
C ARG A 255 -20.10 -0.64 15.44
N LEU A 256 -19.16 -1.29 16.11
CA LEU A 256 -18.95 -2.73 16.05
C LEU A 256 -19.15 -3.36 17.44
N GLU A 257 -20.03 -4.34 17.54
CA GLU A 257 -20.18 -5.22 18.70
C GLU A 257 -19.61 -6.58 18.31
N VAL A 258 -18.48 -6.95 18.87
CA VAL A 258 -17.72 -8.16 18.52
C VAL A 258 -17.81 -9.16 19.65
N THR A 259 -18.26 -10.37 19.35
CA THR A 259 -18.33 -11.49 20.29
C THR A 259 -17.28 -12.54 19.94
N LEU A 260 -16.43 -12.84 20.91
CA LEU A 260 -15.35 -13.84 20.83
C LEU A 260 -15.68 -14.94 21.84
N ALA A 261 -16.21 -16.05 21.37
CA ALA A 261 -16.62 -17.15 22.26
C ALA A 261 -15.65 -18.33 22.13
N GLN A 262 -15.24 -18.88 23.25
CA GLN A 262 -14.34 -20.05 23.28
C GLN A 262 -15.11 -21.29 22.78
N THR A 263 -14.52 -21.97 21.81
CA THR A 263 -15.02 -23.22 21.24
C THR A 263 -14.06 -24.37 21.50
N GLY A 264 -14.57 -25.48 22.00
CA GLY A 264 -13.82 -26.72 22.14
C GLY A 264 -12.44 -26.59 22.82
N MET A 265 -11.37 -26.98 22.12
CA MET A 265 -10.00 -27.04 22.65
C MET A 265 -9.26 -25.70 22.69
N GLY A 266 -9.96 -24.59 22.86
CA GLY A 266 -9.34 -23.27 23.06
C GLY A 266 -9.33 -22.38 21.82
N ASP A 267 -10.00 -22.75 20.75
CA ASP A 267 -10.22 -21.88 19.60
C ASP A 267 -11.31 -20.86 19.92
N LEU A 268 -11.37 -19.77 19.16
CA LEU A 268 -12.37 -18.73 19.30
C LEU A 268 -13.26 -18.67 18.06
N SER A 269 -14.58 -18.67 18.29
CA SER A 269 -15.51 -18.24 17.26
C SER A 269 -15.62 -16.73 17.25
N PHE A 270 -15.88 -16.18 16.07
CA PHE A 270 -16.07 -14.75 15.85
C PHE A 270 -17.49 -14.48 15.35
N ALA A 271 -18.16 -13.53 15.98
CA ALA A 271 -19.41 -12.96 15.46
C ALA A 271 -19.40 -11.45 15.69
N ALA A 272 -20.00 -10.70 14.77
CA ALA A 272 -20.08 -9.25 14.88
C ALA A 272 -21.44 -8.70 14.43
N ALA A 273 -21.89 -7.66 15.14
CA ALA A 273 -22.95 -6.76 14.71
C ALA A 273 -22.32 -5.42 14.37
N ALA A 274 -22.41 -5.01 13.11
CA ALA A 274 -21.82 -3.79 12.60
C ALA A 274 -22.89 -2.81 12.16
N ARG A 275 -22.91 -1.59 12.74
CA ARG A 275 -23.63 -0.45 12.20
C ARG A 275 -22.66 0.40 11.39
N LEU A 276 -22.93 0.53 10.10
CA LEU A 276 -22.09 1.18 9.10
C LEU A 276 -22.77 2.46 8.64
N GLU A 277 -22.07 3.59 8.63
CA GLU A 277 -22.57 4.82 7.99
C GLU A 277 -21.97 4.95 6.58
N ILE A 278 -22.70 4.38 5.60
CA ILE A 278 -22.31 4.42 4.19
C ILE A 278 -22.49 5.84 3.67
N ALA A 279 -21.47 6.37 3.00
CA ALA A 279 -21.44 7.71 2.40
C ALA A 279 -20.72 7.66 1.06
N THR A 280 -20.77 8.76 0.31
CA THR A 280 -20.07 8.89 -0.98
C THR A 280 -19.59 10.31 -1.22
N ALA A 281 -18.49 10.45 -1.97
CA ALA A 281 -17.98 11.73 -2.45
C ALA A 281 -18.54 12.12 -3.83
N SER A 282 -19.03 11.13 -4.61
CA SER A 282 -19.67 11.32 -5.91
C SER A 282 -20.92 10.43 -5.99
N PRO A 283 -21.92 10.75 -6.84
CA PRO A 283 -23.12 9.93 -6.94
C PRO A 283 -22.79 8.49 -7.28
N VAL A 284 -23.30 7.54 -6.48
CA VAL A 284 -23.12 6.09 -6.71
C VAL A 284 -24.45 5.42 -7.02
N GLY A 285 -24.40 4.40 -7.86
CA GLY A 285 -25.56 3.62 -8.26
C GLY A 285 -26.16 2.81 -7.10
N PRO A 286 -27.31 2.14 -7.29
CA PRO A 286 -27.96 1.39 -6.23
C PRO A 286 -27.10 0.22 -5.72
N TRP A 287 -26.29 -0.44 -6.55
CA TRP A 287 -25.39 -1.49 -6.11
C TRP A 287 -23.98 -0.95 -5.85
N VAL A 288 -23.49 -1.19 -4.63
CA VAL A 288 -22.16 -0.77 -4.19
C VAL A 288 -21.39 -1.94 -3.59
N PRO A 289 -20.09 -2.12 -3.97
CA PRO A 289 -19.26 -3.18 -3.44
C PRO A 289 -18.46 -2.72 -2.24
N PHE A 290 -18.31 -3.65 -1.27
CA PHE A 290 -17.38 -3.58 -0.15
C PHE A 290 -16.53 -4.85 -0.11
N GLN A 291 -15.47 -4.83 0.67
CA GLN A 291 -14.66 -6.01 0.96
C GLN A 291 -15.02 -6.57 2.34
N LEU A 292 -15.17 -7.86 2.45
CA LEU A 292 -15.32 -8.59 3.70
C LEU A 292 -14.55 -9.91 3.58
N PHE A 293 -13.83 -10.31 4.63
CA PHE A 293 -12.97 -11.51 4.59
C PHE A 293 -13.73 -12.78 4.17
N SER A 294 -13.11 -13.59 3.31
CA SER A 294 -13.74 -14.73 2.64
C SER A 294 -14.39 -15.75 3.57
N LYS A 295 -13.84 -15.98 4.75
CA LYS A 295 -14.40 -16.93 5.72
C LYS A 295 -15.53 -16.37 6.60
N LEU A 296 -15.90 -15.09 6.44
CA LEU A 296 -17.03 -14.50 7.17
C LEU A 296 -18.32 -14.69 6.38
N GLN A 297 -19.39 -15.09 7.04
CA GLN A 297 -20.73 -15.29 6.47
C GLN A 297 -21.68 -14.22 6.99
N VAL A 298 -22.46 -13.64 6.09
CA VAL A 298 -23.47 -12.64 6.45
C VAL A 298 -24.75 -13.36 6.86
N ASP A 299 -25.19 -13.14 8.09
CA ASP A 299 -26.42 -13.72 8.65
C ASP A 299 -27.65 -12.90 8.29
N SER A 300 -27.55 -11.58 8.41
CA SER A 300 -28.61 -10.66 8.04
C SER A 300 -28.11 -9.24 7.81
N ALA A 301 -28.86 -8.49 7.01
CA ALA A 301 -28.64 -7.08 6.78
C ALA A 301 -29.97 -6.31 6.88
N ARG A 302 -29.96 -5.14 7.53
CA ARG A 302 -31.13 -4.29 7.71
C ARG A 302 -30.76 -2.82 7.64
N TRP A 303 -31.66 -2.01 7.09
CA TRP A 303 -31.56 -0.56 7.18
C TRP A 303 -31.94 -0.09 8.59
N GLU A 304 -31.64 1.14 8.93
CA GLU A 304 -31.90 1.71 10.27
C GLU A 304 -33.40 1.72 10.63
N ASP A 305 -34.30 1.83 9.65
CA ASP A 305 -35.74 1.72 9.82
C ASP A 305 -36.26 0.29 10.08
N GLY A 306 -35.34 -0.68 10.11
CA GLY A 306 -35.62 -2.10 10.30
C GLY A 306 -35.99 -2.87 9.02
N ALA A 307 -36.10 -2.18 7.87
CA ALA A 307 -36.33 -2.85 6.60
C ALA A 307 -35.16 -3.76 6.20
N PRO A 308 -35.41 -4.95 5.61
CA PRO A 308 -34.34 -5.82 5.16
C PRO A 308 -33.54 -5.16 4.04
N ALA A 309 -32.21 -5.19 4.17
CA ALA A 309 -31.30 -4.73 3.12
C ALA A 309 -30.96 -5.91 2.18
N GLN A 310 -30.95 -5.63 0.88
CA GLN A 310 -30.52 -6.60 -0.12
C GLN A 310 -29.00 -6.61 -0.20
N VAL A 311 -28.40 -7.75 0.12
CA VAL A 311 -26.96 -7.94 0.02
C VAL A 311 -26.67 -9.21 -0.77
N PHE A 312 -25.53 -9.23 -1.44
CA PHE A 312 -25.01 -10.43 -2.07
C PHE A 312 -23.56 -10.65 -1.65
N ARG A 313 -23.24 -11.91 -1.37
CA ARG A 313 -21.89 -12.36 -1.16
C ARG A 313 -21.74 -13.79 -1.66
N GLY A 314 -20.76 -14.02 -2.54
CA GLY A 314 -20.42 -15.37 -2.96
C GLY A 314 -19.91 -16.22 -1.81
N LYS A 315 -20.10 -17.52 -1.88
CA LYS A 315 -19.54 -18.44 -0.90
C LYS A 315 -18.01 -18.31 -0.95
N ASP A 316 -17.40 -18.06 0.19
CA ASP A 316 -15.96 -17.85 0.33
C ASP A 316 -15.41 -16.65 -0.50
N GLY A 317 -16.29 -15.75 -0.97
CA GLY A 317 -15.91 -14.53 -1.70
C GLY A 317 -15.52 -13.38 -0.77
N GLU A 318 -14.66 -12.49 -1.27
CA GLU A 318 -14.27 -11.26 -0.53
C GLU A 318 -15.14 -10.05 -0.87
N GLN A 319 -15.93 -10.11 -1.95
CA GLN A 319 -16.82 -9.02 -2.33
C GLN A 319 -18.15 -9.12 -1.62
N LEU A 320 -18.52 -8.05 -0.92
CA LEU A 320 -19.83 -7.85 -0.31
C LEU A 320 -20.56 -6.77 -1.10
N TRP A 321 -21.60 -7.13 -1.82
CA TRP A 321 -22.44 -6.21 -2.57
C TRP A 321 -23.65 -5.81 -1.74
N VAL A 322 -23.90 -4.50 -1.67
CA VAL A 322 -25.05 -3.93 -0.96
C VAL A 322 -25.90 -3.14 -1.94
N ARG A 323 -27.21 -3.41 -1.96
CA ARG A 323 -28.16 -2.63 -2.76
C ARG A 323 -28.73 -1.51 -1.92
N LEU A 324 -28.36 -0.28 -2.23
CA LEU A 324 -28.97 0.92 -1.68
C LEU A 324 -30.42 1.06 -2.20
N GLY A 325 -31.33 1.60 -1.42
CA GLY A 325 -32.74 1.78 -1.83
C GLY A 325 -32.88 2.77 -2.99
N ARG A 326 -31.91 3.66 -3.17
CA ARG A 326 -31.80 4.65 -4.23
C ARG A 326 -30.35 5.00 -4.50
N ARG A 327 -30.11 5.76 -5.56
CA ARG A 327 -28.80 6.36 -5.81
C ARG A 327 -28.43 7.29 -4.65
N LEU A 328 -27.25 7.08 -4.05
CA LEU A 328 -26.73 7.91 -2.97
C LEU A 328 -26.01 9.13 -3.54
N GLN A 329 -26.30 10.31 -2.98
CA GLN A 329 -25.69 11.58 -3.39
C GLN A 329 -24.60 12.01 -2.39
N PRO A 330 -23.63 12.85 -2.81
CA PRO A 330 -22.67 13.45 -1.91
C PRO A 330 -23.35 14.18 -0.75
N GLY A 331 -22.85 13.94 0.47
CA GLY A 331 -23.43 14.51 1.70
C GLY A 331 -24.56 13.70 2.32
N GLU A 332 -25.09 12.70 1.62
CA GLU A 332 -26.05 11.75 2.19
C GLU A 332 -25.34 10.58 2.87
N THR A 333 -26.03 9.98 3.84
CA THR A 333 -25.61 8.74 4.49
C THR A 333 -26.72 7.69 4.41
N ALA A 334 -26.30 6.42 4.37
CA ALA A 334 -27.19 5.27 4.43
C ALA A 334 -26.74 4.34 5.56
N PRO A 335 -27.35 4.40 6.75
CA PRO A 335 -27.00 3.55 7.87
C PRO A 335 -27.46 2.10 7.65
N LEU A 336 -26.50 1.16 7.65
CA LEU A 336 -26.73 -0.28 7.48
C LEU A 336 -26.33 -1.04 8.74
N LEU A 337 -27.19 -1.94 9.23
CA LEU A 337 -26.88 -2.94 10.24
C LEU A 337 -26.59 -4.27 9.55
N LEU A 338 -25.39 -4.81 9.81
CA LEU A 338 -24.95 -6.08 9.28
C LEU A 338 -24.57 -7.03 10.42
N TYR A 339 -25.09 -8.27 10.38
CA TYR A 339 -24.76 -9.34 11.31
C TYR A 339 -24.00 -10.40 10.53
N TYR A 340 -22.84 -10.82 11.05
CA TYR A 340 -22.00 -11.79 10.38
C TYR A 340 -21.13 -12.56 11.39
N HIS A 341 -20.73 -13.77 11.00
CA HIS A 341 -19.89 -14.64 11.80
C HIS A 341 -18.92 -15.43 10.93
N GLY A 342 -17.95 -16.09 11.54
CA GLY A 342 -17.10 -17.03 10.82
C GLY A 342 -15.81 -17.37 11.54
N ASP A 343 -14.93 -18.04 10.81
CA ASP A 343 -13.59 -18.43 11.23
C ASP A 343 -12.58 -17.39 10.73
N LEU A 344 -12.26 -16.45 11.59
CA LEU A 344 -11.48 -15.28 11.25
C LEU A 344 -10.12 -15.26 11.95
N ILE A 345 -10.05 -15.79 13.17
CA ILE A 345 -8.97 -15.50 14.10
C ILE A 345 -7.90 -16.56 14.00
N ASP A 346 -6.71 -16.18 13.54
CA ASP A 346 -5.56 -17.07 13.56
C ASP A 346 -5.04 -17.20 15.00
N ARG A 347 -4.80 -18.43 15.43
CA ARG A 347 -4.23 -18.77 16.74
C ARG A 347 -2.78 -19.13 16.64
N PHE A 348 -1.97 -18.57 17.53
CA PHE A 348 -0.60 -18.97 17.71
C PHE A 348 -0.31 -19.20 19.20
N GLY A 349 -0.14 -20.49 19.59
CA GLY A 349 -0.01 -20.84 21.00
C GLY A 349 -1.27 -20.47 21.81
N ASP A 350 -1.16 -19.46 22.65
CA ASP A 350 -2.20 -18.94 23.54
C ASP A 350 -2.56 -17.46 23.28
N PHE A 351 -2.20 -16.95 22.11
CA PHE A 351 -2.68 -15.65 21.63
C PHE A 351 -3.28 -15.73 20.23
N PHE A 352 -4.10 -14.75 19.92
CA PHE A 352 -4.85 -14.62 18.67
C PHE A 352 -4.62 -13.25 18.08
N PHE A 353 -4.54 -13.16 16.76
CA PHE A 353 -4.26 -11.92 16.04
C PHE A 353 -5.01 -11.86 14.72
N ILE A 354 -5.15 -10.63 14.22
CA ILE A 354 -5.76 -10.36 12.91
C ILE A 354 -4.78 -9.56 12.07
N LYS A 355 -4.44 -10.08 10.88
CA LYS A 355 -3.58 -9.39 9.91
C LYS A 355 -4.23 -8.11 9.38
N SER A 356 -3.42 -7.10 9.09
CA SER A 356 -3.87 -5.84 8.48
C SER A 356 -4.61 -6.05 7.15
N SER A 357 -4.22 -7.07 6.38
CA SER A 357 -4.82 -7.40 5.09
C SER A 357 -6.24 -8.00 5.22
N ILE A 358 -6.62 -8.53 6.40
CA ILE A 358 -7.91 -9.16 6.60
C ILE A 358 -8.99 -8.10 6.82
N ALA A 359 -9.99 -8.08 5.93
CA ALA A 359 -11.18 -7.26 6.07
C ALA A 359 -12.17 -7.89 7.06
N TRP A 360 -11.90 -7.86 8.36
CA TRP A 360 -12.71 -8.45 9.41
C TRP A 360 -14.00 -7.66 9.70
N TYR A 361 -14.12 -6.48 9.15
CA TYR A 361 -15.34 -5.67 9.05
C TYR A 361 -15.48 -5.18 7.60
N PRO A 362 -16.69 -4.82 7.11
CA PRO A 362 -16.85 -4.34 5.76
C PRO A 362 -15.99 -3.10 5.49
N ARG A 363 -15.12 -3.17 4.48
CA ARG A 363 -14.23 -2.07 4.05
C ARG A 363 -14.61 -1.61 2.65
N SER A 364 -14.33 -0.36 2.31
CA SER A 364 -14.33 0.05 0.91
C SER A 364 -13.27 -0.74 0.13
N LEU A 365 -13.51 -0.97 -1.16
CA LEU A 365 -12.65 -1.85 -1.99
C LEU A 365 -11.17 -1.46 -1.98
N GLU A 366 -10.87 -0.19 -1.90
CA GLU A 366 -9.48 0.28 -1.89
C GLU A 366 -8.78 0.20 -0.53
N GLY A 367 -9.50 -0.11 0.55
CA GLY A 367 -8.95 -0.16 1.90
C GLY A 367 -8.33 1.17 2.40
N ARG A 368 -8.62 2.29 1.74
CA ARG A 368 -8.02 3.62 1.99
C ARG A 368 -9.02 4.65 2.51
N SER A 369 -10.24 4.22 2.84
CA SER A 369 -11.24 5.10 3.49
C SER A 369 -10.87 5.35 4.93
N TYR A 370 -11.04 6.59 5.37
CA TYR A 370 -10.91 6.97 6.77
C TYR A 370 -12.27 6.94 7.44
N ALA A 371 -12.32 6.33 8.61
CA ALA A 371 -13.53 6.24 9.43
C ALA A 371 -13.22 6.36 10.91
N THR A 372 -14.19 6.81 11.69
CA THR A 372 -14.14 6.68 13.14
C THR A 372 -14.71 5.34 13.57
N PHE A 373 -14.20 4.83 14.70
CA PHE A 373 -14.59 3.51 15.23
C PHE A 373 -15.06 3.63 16.68
N ASP A 374 -16.13 2.92 16.98
CA ASP A 374 -16.64 2.61 18.33
C ASP A 374 -16.79 1.08 18.37
N ILE A 375 -15.86 0.41 19.06
CA ILE A 375 -15.75 -1.05 19.04
C ILE A 375 -15.91 -1.58 20.44
N THR A 376 -16.91 -2.45 20.66
CA THR A 376 -17.10 -3.19 21.90
C THR A 376 -16.72 -4.65 21.65
N TYR A 377 -15.81 -5.19 22.45
CA TYR A 377 -15.45 -6.60 22.43
C TYR A 377 -16.01 -7.31 23.64
N HIS A 378 -16.62 -8.47 23.43
CA HIS A 378 -17.06 -9.43 24.43
C HIS A 378 -16.23 -10.70 24.28
N GLY A 379 -15.32 -10.97 25.18
CA GLY A 379 -14.41 -12.11 25.12
C GLY A 379 -14.28 -12.86 26.43
N PRO A 380 -13.61 -14.02 26.46
CA PRO A 380 -13.33 -14.73 27.69
C PRO A 380 -12.50 -13.89 28.67
N SER A 381 -12.92 -13.83 29.94
CA SER A 381 -12.36 -12.93 30.97
C SER A 381 -10.90 -13.20 31.34
N HIS A 382 -10.34 -14.31 30.91
CA HIS A 382 -8.92 -14.65 31.14
C HIS A 382 -7.97 -14.13 30.06
N TYR A 383 -8.49 -13.56 28.95
CA TYR A 383 -7.69 -12.92 27.92
C TYR A 383 -7.60 -11.42 28.12
N LEU A 384 -6.46 -10.84 27.73
CA LEU A 384 -6.32 -9.40 27.52
C LEU A 384 -6.53 -9.06 26.06
N ILE A 385 -7.12 -7.91 25.79
CA ILE A 385 -7.41 -7.40 24.44
C ILE A 385 -6.64 -6.09 24.24
N ALA A 386 -5.90 -6.00 23.15
CA ALA A 386 -5.32 -4.76 22.63
C ALA A 386 -6.00 -4.40 21.30
N SER A 387 -6.46 -3.17 21.16
CA SER A 387 -7.13 -2.68 19.95
C SER A 387 -6.66 -1.27 19.59
N VAL A 388 -7.07 -0.80 18.42
CA VAL A 388 -6.89 0.59 18.01
C VAL A 388 -7.76 1.55 18.83
N GLY A 389 -7.33 2.79 18.92
CA GLY A 389 -8.05 3.83 19.65
C GLY A 389 -7.77 3.84 21.16
N ASN A 390 -8.68 4.45 21.92
CA ASN A 390 -8.57 4.59 23.36
C ASN A 390 -9.51 3.60 24.04
N LEU A 391 -9.02 2.87 25.04
CA LEU A 391 -9.86 2.06 25.93
C LEU A 391 -10.69 3.00 26.79
N THR A 392 -12.01 3.05 26.58
CA THR A 392 -12.94 3.95 27.27
C THR A 392 -13.74 3.26 28.36
N ASP A 393 -13.91 1.95 28.26
CA ASP A 393 -14.59 1.15 29.29
C ASP A 393 -14.04 -0.28 29.34
N SER A 394 -14.01 -0.86 30.53
CA SER A 394 -13.61 -2.26 30.76
C SER A 394 -14.31 -2.84 31.97
N ALA A 395 -15.05 -3.92 31.78
CA ALA A 395 -15.79 -4.60 32.83
C ALA A 395 -15.73 -6.13 32.68
N VAL A 396 -15.73 -6.82 33.80
CA VAL A 396 -15.82 -8.29 33.83
C VAL A 396 -17.15 -8.69 34.50
N ALA A 397 -17.94 -9.45 33.77
CA ALA A 397 -19.18 -10.05 34.28
C ALA A 397 -19.14 -11.57 34.11
N GLY A 398 -18.98 -12.29 35.23
CA GLY A 398 -18.80 -13.74 35.23
C GLY A 398 -17.52 -14.15 34.49
N ARG A 399 -17.69 -14.85 33.34
CA ARG A 399 -16.56 -15.29 32.50
C ARG A 399 -16.35 -14.43 31.25
N VAL A 400 -17.05 -13.29 31.16
CA VAL A 400 -16.96 -12.39 29.99
C VAL A 400 -16.27 -11.10 30.39
N LEU A 401 -15.22 -10.76 29.67
CA LEU A 401 -14.60 -9.45 29.62
C LEU A 401 -15.29 -8.63 28.54
N THR A 402 -15.78 -7.45 28.88
CA THR A 402 -16.27 -6.45 27.93
C THR A 402 -15.31 -5.27 27.92
N THR A 403 -14.81 -4.89 26.76
CA THR A 403 -13.96 -3.69 26.58
C THR A 403 -14.51 -2.84 25.44
N ARG A 404 -14.53 -1.51 25.65
CA ARG A 404 -14.93 -0.55 24.61
C ARG A 404 -13.78 0.34 24.22
N TRP A 405 -13.56 0.42 22.90
CA TRP A 405 -12.47 1.18 22.30
C TRP A 405 -13.04 2.19 21.30
N THR A 406 -12.58 3.45 21.40
CA THR A 406 -13.07 4.52 20.53
C THR A 406 -11.91 5.28 19.89
N THR A 407 -12.07 5.67 18.62
CA THR A 407 -11.15 6.57 17.97
C THR A 407 -11.71 8.00 17.98
N THR A 408 -10.88 8.97 18.30
CA THR A 408 -11.26 10.39 18.28
C THR A 408 -11.13 11.00 16.89
N GLU A 409 -10.15 10.49 16.12
CA GLU A 409 -9.90 10.89 14.73
C GLU A 409 -10.22 9.74 13.79
N PRO A 410 -10.60 10.04 12.53
CA PRO A 410 -10.75 9.01 11.52
C PRO A 410 -9.43 8.28 11.26
N ILE A 411 -9.46 6.96 11.22
CA ILE A 411 -8.32 6.10 10.93
C ILE A 411 -8.59 5.23 9.69
N ARG A 412 -7.53 4.80 9.02
CA ARG A 412 -7.62 4.00 7.79
C ARG A 412 -8.01 2.56 8.04
N ASN A 413 -7.49 1.97 9.11
CA ASN A 413 -7.65 0.54 9.39
C ASN A 413 -7.72 0.28 10.89
N ALA A 414 -8.55 -0.69 11.29
CA ALA A 414 -8.67 -1.16 12.66
C ALA A 414 -8.25 -2.62 12.77
N SER A 415 -7.57 -2.95 13.87
CA SER A 415 -7.19 -4.31 14.23
C SER A 415 -7.23 -4.50 15.72
N PHE A 416 -7.17 -5.74 16.16
CA PHE A 416 -7.04 -6.10 17.57
C PHE A 416 -6.30 -7.43 17.72
N ASN A 417 -5.66 -7.61 18.86
CA ASN A 417 -5.07 -8.87 19.29
C ASN A 417 -5.60 -9.23 20.68
N LEU A 418 -5.68 -10.50 20.98
CA LEU A 418 -6.06 -10.97 22.31
C LEU A 418 -5.30 -12.24 22.67
N GLY A 419 -5.10 -12.48 23.95
CA GLY A 419 -4.37 -13.67 24.40
C GLY A 419 -4.18 -13.73 25.91
N LEU A 420 -3.54 -14.81 26.36
CA LEU A 420 -3.01 -14.94 27.71
C LEU A 420 -1.70 -14.11 27.81
N PHE A 421 -1.86 -12.79 27.64
CA PHE A 421 -0.75 -11.89 27.68
C PHE A 421 -0.34 -11.55 29.11
N GLU A 422 0.96 -11.40 29.31
CA GLU A 422 1.52 -10.65 30.41
C GLU A 422 1.71 -9.21 29.96
N ASP A 423 1.11 -8.26 30.69
CA ASP A 423 1.26 -6.82 30.41
C ASP A 423 2.43 -6.21 31.18
N TYR A 424 3.19 -5.37 30.48
CA TYR A 424 4.25 -4.56 31.05
C TYR A 424 4.07 -3.10 30.64
N ARG A 425 3.91 -2.22 31.64
CA ARG A 425 3.60 -0.80 31.42
C ARG A 425 4.82 0.06 31.65
N VAL A 426 5.16 0.85 30.65
CA VAL A 426 6.24 1.84 30.74
C VAL A 426 5.66 3.23 30.61
N ARG A 427 6.08 4.13 31.52
CA ARG A 427 5.59 5.50 31.56
C ARG A 427 6.74 6.46 31.83
N GLU A 428 6.72 7.60 31.14
CA GLU A 428 7.59 8.75 31.41
C GLU A 428 6.74 10.02 31.27
N GLU A 429 6.99 11.02 32.10
CA GLU A 429 6.24 12.28 32.06
C GLU A 429 6.39 12.96 30.68
N GLY A 430 5.28 13.41 30.08
CA GLY A 430 5.26 14.07 28.77
C GLY A 430 5.37 13.13 27.57
N ILE A 431 5.47 11.80 27.78
CA ILE A 431 5.50 10.79 26.70
C ILE A 431 4.26 9.90 26.82
N SER A 432 3.65 9.58 25.67
CA SER A 432 2.53 8.64 25.63
C SER A 432 2.93 7.29 26.26
N PRO A 433 2.15 6.75 27.21
CA PRO A 433 2.49 5.49 27.87
C PRO A 433 2.45 4.32 26.89
N VAL A 434 3.31 3.34 27.15
CA VAL A 434 3.42 2.10 26.36
C VAL A 434 2.99 0.92 27.23
N THR A 435 2.12 0.06 26.71
CA THR A 435 1.80 -1.23 27.31
C THR A 435 2.27 -2.34 26.35
N VAL A 436 3.26 -3.11 26.77
CA VAL A 436 3.73 -4.29 26.04
C VAL A 436 2.94 -5.49 26.51
N MET A 437 2.34 -6.23 25.58
CA MET A 437 1.57 -7.45 25.82
C MET A 437 2.23 -8.62 25.09
N VAL A 438 2.79 -9.56 25.84
CA VAL A 438 3.54 -10.70 25.30
C VAL A 438 3.07 -12.01 25.94
N SER A 439 2.99 -13.09 25.17
CA SER A 439 2.74 -14.43 25.68
C SER A 439 4.07 -15.15 25.93
N GLU A 440 4.55 -15.14 27.15
CA GLU A 440 5.77 -15.88 27.51
C GLU A 440 5.63 -17.39 27.28
N GLN A 441 4.43 -17.95 27.40
CA GLN A 441 4.18 -19.36 27.14
C GLN A 441 4.34 -19.69 25.66
N ALA A 442 3.82 -18.87 24.74
CA ALA A 442 4.02 -19.03 23.31
C ALA A 442 5.50 -18.98 22.94
N HIS A 443 6.26 -18.05 23.53
CA HIS A 443 7.72 -17.98 23.34
C HIS A 443 8.45 -19.22 23.82
N ARG A 444 8.10 -19.75 24.98
CA ARG A 444 8.68 -21.01 25.48
C ARG A 444 8.37 -22.20 24.56
N GLN A 445 7.14 -22.29 24.04
CA GLN A 445 6.75 -23.36 23.11
C GLN A 445 7.53 -23.26 21.80
N LEU A 446 7.57 -22.07 21.22
CA LEU A 446 8.27 -21.82 19.95
C LEU A 446 9.77 -22.05 20.08
N SER A 447 10.41 -21.54 21.15
CA SER A 447 11.82 -21.79 21.43
C SER A 447 12.14 -23.29 21.51
N ARG A 448 11.23 -24.07 22.07
CA ARG A 448 11.37 -25.55 22.13
C ARG A 448 11.32 -26.16 20.74
N VAL A 449 10.35 -25.77 19.90
CA VAL A 449 10.20 -26.26 18.53
C VAL A 449 11.44 -25.92 17.70
N LEU A 450 11.92 -24.69 17.76
CA LEU A 450 13.09 -24.24 17.00
C LEU A 450 14.37 -24.97 17.43
N ARG A 451 14.57 -25.20 18.73
CA ARG A 451 15.71 -26.02 19.24
C ARG A 451 15.64 -27.44 18.73
N GLN A 452 14.46 -28.05 18.67
CA GLN A 452 14.27 -29.38 18.09
C GLN A 452 14.63 -29.43 16.61
N GLN A 453 14.49 -28.31 15.90
CA GLN A 453 14.88 -28.15 14.48
C GLN A 453 16.36 -27.75 14.31
N GLY A 454 17.15 -27.71 15.40
CA GLY A 454 18.57 -27.34 15.38
C GLY A 454 18.83 -25.84 15.31
N VAL A 455 17.82 -25.00 15.52
CA VAL A 455 17.98 -23.54 15.54
C VAL A 455 18.44 -23.09 16.92
N LEU A 456 19.55 -22.35 16.98
CA LEU A 456 20.02 -21.74 18.22
C LEU A 456 19.09 -20.57 18.61
N VAL A 457 18.31 -20.75 19.67
CA VAL A 457 17.45 -19.71 20.21
C VAL A 457 18.06 -19.20 21.52
N LEU A 458 18.39 -17.92 21.55
CA LEU A 458 18.85 -17.23 22.75
C LEU A 458 17.62 -16.75 23.52
N GLU A 459 17.37 -17.33 24.70
CA GLU A 459 16.28 -16.85 25.57
C GLU A 459 16.64 -15.52 26.18
N GLN A 460 15.83 -14.49 25.94
CA GLN A 460 15.90 -13.23 26.65
C GLN A 460 15.09 -13.31 27.95
N ARG A 461 15.74 -13.02 29.06
CA ARG A 461 15.10 -13.00 30.39
C ARG A 461 14.24 -11.77 30.65
N LYS A 462 14.32 -10.72 29.83
CA LYS A 462 13.65 -9.42 30.01
C LYS A 462 13.09 -8.89 28.69
N MET A 463 12.37 -9.74 27.95
CA MET A 463 11.85 -9.39 26.64
C MET A 463 10.94 -8.14 26.67
N LYS A 464 9.93 -8.15 27.52
CA LYS A 464 8.95 -7.08 27.65
C LYS A 464 9.56 -5.76 28.13
N GLU A 465 10.55 -5.83 29.04
CA GLU A 465 11.27 -4.66 29.52
C GLU A 465 12.13 -4.04 28.42
N THR A 466 12.83 -4.88 27.64
CA THR A 466 13.68 -4.43 26.53
C THR A 466 12.84 -3.77 25.43
N VAL A 467 11.77 -4.44 24.98
CA VAL A 467 10.86 -3.91 23.96
C VAL A 467 10.17 -2.63 24.45
N GLY A 468 9.65 -2.63 25.70
CA GLY A 468 9.00 -1.46 26.28
C GLY A 468 9.94 -0.26 26.40
N SER A 469 11.20 -0.50 26.81
CA SER A 469 12.22 0.55 26.86
C SER A 469 12.54 1.10 25.46
N ASP A 470 12.76 0.23 24.48
CA ASP A 470 13.07 0.67 23.11
C ASP A 470 11.92 1.46 22.49
N MET A 471 10.68 1.01 22.69
CA MET A 471 9.50 1.75 22.22
C MET A 471 9.37 3.11 22.87
N LEU A 472 9.50 3.19 24.20
CA LEU A 472 9.40 4.47 24.92
C LEU A 472 10.50 5.44 24.48
N GLN A 473 11.75 4.97 24.35
CA GLN A 473 12.87 5.82 23.93
C GLN A 473 12.75 6.27 22.47
N SER A 474 12.25 5.42 21.58
CA SER A 474 11.97 5.82 20.19
C SER A 474 10.81 6.81 20.10
N LEU A 475 9.71 6.62 20.85
CA LEU A 475 8.62 7.60 20.96
C LEU A 475 9.14 8.97 21.46
N LYS A 476 9.95 8.98 22.51
CA LYS A 476 10.57 10.20 23.07
C LYS A 476 11.46 10.89 22.03
N PHE A 477 12.27 10.15 21.30
CA PHE A 477 13.11 10.68 20.23
C PHE A 477 12.27 11.27 19.11
N PHE A 478 11.28 10.52 18.59
CA PHE A 478 10.44 10.97 17.48
C PHE A 478 9.54 12.14 17.89
N GLN A 479 9.01 12.15 19.11
CA GLN A 479 8.26 13.30 19.61
C GLN A 479 9.10 14.58 19.64
N ARG A 480 10.39 14.47 19.96
CA ARG A 480 11.32 15.60 19.94
C ARG A 480 11.62 16.09 18.52
N VAL A 481 11.82 15.16 17.57
CA VAL A 481 12.27 15.51 16.21
C VAL A 481 11.13 15.72 15.22
N TYR A 482 9.92 15.22 15.48
CA TYR A 482 8.76 15.35 14.59
C TYR A 482 7.58 16.06 15.23
N GLY A 483 7.44 16.00 16.55
CA GLY A 483 6.29 16.51 17.30
C GLY A 483 5.42 15.42 17.88
N THR A 484 4.30 15.79 18.50
CA THR A 484 3.42 14.88 19.24
C THR A 484 2.77 13.82 18.33
N PRO A 485 2.83 12.53 18.71
CA PRO A 485 2.17 11.47 17.93
C PRO A 485 0.64 11.58 17.97
N PRO A 486 -0.09 10.91 17.03
CA PRO A 486 -1.55 10.97 17.00
C PRO A 486 -2.23 10.20 18.14
N ALA A 487 -1.59 9.15 18.67
CA ALA A 487 -2.16 8.30 19.71
C ALA A 487 -1.74 8.73 21.12
N ALA A 488 -2.69 8.73 22.07
CA ALA A 488 -2.44 9.07 23.45
C ALA A 488 -1.86 7.90 24.30
N HIS A 489 -2.01 6.68 23.82
CA HIS A 489 -1.51 5.44 24.42
C HIS A 489 -1.04 4.47 23.32
N PHE A 490 0.00 3.71 23.60
CA PHE A 490 0.53 2.71 22.68
C PHE A 490 0.47 1.31 23.28
N TYR A 491 -0.03 0.38 22.50
CA TYR A 491 -0.01 -1.04 22.78
C TYR A 491 0.99 -1.71 21.83
N ALA A 492 1.90 -2.51 22.37
CA ALA A 492 2.78 -3.37 21.61
C ALA A 492 2.39 -4.82 21.85
N THR A 493 2.02 -5.51 20.79
CA THR A 493 1.72 -6.93 20.82
C THR A 493 2.65 -7.70 19.88
N GLU A 494 2.57 -9.00 19.87
CA GLU A 494 3.37 -9.87 19.03
C GLU A 494 2.54 -10.55 17.94
N ILE A 495 3.18 -10.81 16.80
CA ILE A 495 2.64 -11.62 15.73
C ILE A 495 3.67 -12.68 15.30
N PRO A 496 3.23 -13.88 14.85
CA PRO A 496 4.13 -14.98 14.52
C PRO A 496 4.77 -14.87 13.13
N TYR A 497 5.06 -13.64 12.69
CA TYR A 497 5.67 -13.36 11.40
C TYR A 497 7.03 -12.69 11.55
N LEU A 498 7.76 -12.58 10.44
CA LEU A 498 9.06 -11.90 10.37
C LEU A 498 8.94 -10.39 10.07
N HIS A 499 7.72 -9.87 9.95
CA HIS A 499 7.44 -8.45 9.75
C HIS A 499 6.61 -7.90 10.92
N GLY A 500 6.53 -6.59 11.04
CA GLY A 500 5.63 -5.89 11.93
C GLY A 500 4.41 -5.33 11.20
N GLU A 501 3.46 -4.82 11.95
CA GLU A 501 2.30 -4.10 11.44
C GLU A 501 1.95 -2.97 12.42
N ALA A 502 1.86 -1.74 11.93
CA ALA A 502 1.48 -0.60 12.75
C ALA A 502 0.06 -0.11 12.44
N PHE A 503 -0.71 0.09 13.50
CA PHE A 503 -2.03 0.72 13.49
C PHE A 503 -2.02 1.92 14.45
N PRO A 504 -2.98 2.84 14.37
CA PRO A 504 -3.04 3.96 15.32
C PRO A 504 -3.08 3.49 16.78
N GLY A 505 -1.98 3.71 17.50
CA GLY A 505 -1.84 3.30 18.90
C GLY A 505 -1.63 1.80 19.14
N LEU A 506 -1.61 0.96 18.12
CA LEU A 506 -1.36 -0.48 18.23
C LEU A 506 -0.22 -0.89 17.30
N VAL A 507 0.83 -1.45 17.85
CA VAL A 507 2.02 -1.93 17.12
C VAL A 507 2.15 -3.43 17.31
N ASN A 508 2.05 -4.16 16.22
CA ASN A 508 2.25 -5.59 16.19
C ASN A 508 3.69 -5.89 15.77
N LEU A 509 4.47 -6.42 16.70
CA LEU A 509 5.88 -6.71 16.48
C LEU A 509 6.09 -8.18 16.10
N SER A 510 7.05 -8.44 15.24
CA SER A 510 7.51 -9.81 14.98
C SER A 510 7.91 -10.48 16.30
N TRP A 511 7.41 -11.71 16.55
CA TRP A 511 7.76 -12.49 17.74
C TRP A 511 9.27 -12.64 17.94
N ILE A 512 10.06 -12.69 16.84
CA ILE A 512 11.52 -12.88 16.89
C ILE A 512 12.22 -11.68 17.54
N THR A 513 11.69 -10.46 17.39
CA THR A 513 12.27 -9.26 17.98
C THR A 513 12.17 -9.24 19.52
N PHE A 514 11.29 -10.07 20.11
CA PHE A 514 11.22 -10.26 21.54
C PHE A 514 12.30 -11.22 22.06
N GLN A 515 12.83 -12.11 21.21
CA GLN A 515 13.78 -13.15 21.60
C GLN A 515 15.24 -12.81 21.32
N GLN A 516 15.52 -11.98 20.33
CA GLN A 516 16.88 -11.67 19.91
C GLN A 516 17.27 -10.24 20.26
N THR A 517 18.48 -10.07 20.79
CA THR A 517 19.21 -8.81 20.77
C THR A 517 20.28 -8.90 19.72
N ASP A 518 20.04 -8.30 18.58
CA ASP A 518 21.06 -8.18 17.55
C ASP A 518 22.13 -7.16 17.98
N GLN A 519 23.40 -7.58 17.90
CA GLN A 519 24.54 -6.71 18.21
C GLN A 519 24.71 -5.60 17.17
N GLN A 520 24.13 -5.74 15.97
CA GLN A 520 24.23 -4.77 14.87
C GLN A 520 23.12 -3.69 14.91
N GLY A 521 22.12 -3.83 15.79
CA GLY A 521 21.05 -2.86 15.99
C GLY A 521 19.83 -3.06 15.11
N GLU A 522 19.73 -4.16 14.37
CA GLU A 522 18.60 -4.46 13.48
C GLU A 522 17.27 -4.50 14.24
N ASP A 523 17.24 -5.17 15.40
CA ASP A 523 16.04 -5.26 16.23
C ASP A 523 15.59 -3.88 16.75
N GLN A 524 16.54 -3.01 17.14
CA GLN A 524 16.19 -1.66 17.57
C GLN A 524 15.65 -0.82 16.42
N VAL A 525 16.26 -0.93 15.23
CA VAL A 525 15.78 -0.23 14.04
C VAL A 525 14.39 -0.74 13.67
N PHE A 526 14.17 -2.06 13.67
CA PHE A 526 12.88 -2.66 13.38
C PHE A 526 11.79 -2.18 14.35
N ARG A 527 12.01 -2.24 15.68
CA ARG A 527 11.04 -1.76 16.66
C ARG A 527 10.76 -0.27 16.53
N ALA A 528 11.80 0.53 16.27
CA ALA A 528 11.66 1.97 16.07
C ALA A 528 10.99 2.30 14.72
N HIS A 529 11.17 1.50 13.68
CA HIS A 529 10.44 1.58 12.40
C HIS A 529 8.92 1.47 12.63
N GLU A 530 8.47 0.44 13.34
CA GLU A 530 7.04 0.26 13.63
C GLU A 530 6.47 1.40 14.49
N VAL A 531 7.27 1.93 15.41
CA VAL A 531 6.87 3.13 16.17
C VAL A 531 6.81 4.37 15.26
N ALA A 532 7.75 4.52 14.33
CA ALA A 532 7.81 5.67 13.42
C ALA A 532 6.59 5.75 12.48
N HIS A 533 5.95 4.63 12.17
CA HIS A 533 4.70 4.61 11.44
C HIS A 533 3.59 5.43 12.10
N GLN A 534 3.66 5.71 13.40
CA GLN A 534 2.71 6.63 14.05
C GLN A 534 2.79 8.05 13.48
N TRP A 535 3.95 8.46 12.95
CA TRP A 535 4.13 9.72 12.22
C TRP A 535 3.98 9.53 10.70
N TRP A 536 4.55 8.46 10.13
CA TRP A 536 4.69 8.21 8.70
C TRP A 536 3.85 7.01 8.26
N GLY A 537 2.81 7.25 7.48
CA GLY A 537 1.80 6.26 7.08
C GLY A 537 0.51 6.32 7.92
N ILE A 538 0.56 6.80 9.18
CA ILE A 538 -0.60 7.01 10.07
C ILE A 538 -0.83 8.50 10.30
N GLY A 539 0.13 9.19 10.89
CA GLY A 539 0.02 10.63 11.17
C GLY A 539 -0.01 11.47 9.90
N VAL A 540 0.88 11.19 8.98
CA VAL A 540 0.87 11.67 7.58
C VAL A 540 0.75 10.43 6.70
N ASP A 541 -0.36 10.27 6.00
CA ASP A 541 -0.53 9.18 5.04
C ASP A 541 -0.03 9.60 3.66
N PHE A 542 0.19 8.66 2.77
CA PHE A 542 0.64 8.90 1.41
C PHE A 542 -0.55 9.07 0.45
N ALA A 543 -0.44 9.97 -0.53
CA ALA A 543 -1.52 10.32 -1.44
C ALA A 543 -1.89 9.17 -2.38
N THR A 544 -0.88 8.57 -3.02
CA THR A 544 -1.04 7.45 -3.95
C THR A 544 -0.03 6.35 -3.64
N TYR A 545 -0.10 5.23 -4.32
CA TYR A 545 0.91 4.17 -4.17
C TYR A 545 2.31 4.62 -4.63
N HIS A 546 2.41 5.65 -5.43
CA HIS A 546 3.67 6.29 -5.81
C HIS A 546 4.41 6.93 -4.63
N ASP A 547 3.65 7.28 -3.61
CA ASP A 547 4.13 8.00 -2.44
C ASP A 547 4.37 7.08 -1.23
N GLN A 548 4.28 5.76 -1.41
CA GLN A 548 4.47 4.77 -0.33
C GLN A 548 5.80 4.91 0.41
N TRP A 549 6.84 5.43 -0.25
CA TRP A 549 8.14 5.68 0.37
C TRP A 549 8.09 6.75 1.48
N LEU A 550 7.08 7.65 1.47
CA LEU A 550 6.80 8.61 2.56
C LEU A 550 6.34 7.91 3.86
N SER A 551 5.91 6.65 3.76
CA SER A 551 5.65 5.77 4.89
C SER A 551 6.85 4.90 5.19
N GLU A 552 7.22 3.99 4.30
CA GLU A 552 8.17 2.93 4.55
C GLU A 552 9.63 3.41 4.61
N GLY A 553 10.05 4.21 3.63
CA GLY A 553 11.39 4.81 3.62
C GLY A 553 11.60 5.81 4.77
N PHE A 554 10.55 6.54 5.16
CA PHE A 554 10.57 7.43 6.31
C PHE A 554 10.65 6.66 7.63
N ALA A 555 9.95 5.54 7.75
CA ALA A 555 10.00 4.69 8.94
C ALA A 555 11.38 4.02 9.09
N ASP A 556 11.94 3.46 8.02
CA ASP A 556 13.29 2.89 8.02
C ASP A 556 14.36 3.94 8.37
N PHE A 557 14.29 5.12 7.75
CA PHE A 557 15.19 6.23 8.09
C PHE A 557 15.04 6.65 9.55
N SER A 558 13.82 6.74 10.05
CA SER A 558 13.55 7.14 11.44
C SER A 558 14.14 6.15 12.43
N GLY A 559 13.94 4.84 12.20
CA GLY A 559 14.53 3.77 13.01
C GLY A 559 16.05 3.83 13.01
N LEU A 560 16.64 4.05 11.85
CA LEU A 560 18.08 4.20 11.69
C LEU A 560 18.60 5.47 12.39
N TRP A 561 17.92 6.61 12.24
CA TRP A 561 18.29 7.87 12.90
C TRP A 561 18.16 7.79 14.41
N TYR A 562 17.14 7.11 14.91
CA TYR A 562 17.01 6.81 16.35
C TYR A 562 18.22 6.02 16.86
N LEU A 563 18.63 4.97 16.17
CA LEU A 563 19.81 4.17 16.54
C LEU A 563 21.07 5.04 16.65
N HIS A 564 21.27 5.94 15.69
CA HIS A 564 22.41 6.85 15.70
C HIS A 564 22.36 7.87 16.83
N ALA A 565 21.26 8.59 16.96
CA ALA A 565 21.13 9.74 17.86
C ALA A 565 20.91 9.34 19.33
N ALA A 566 20.10 8.32 19.60
CA ALA A 566 19.71 7.93 20.96
C ALA A 566 20.66 6.91 21.59
N ARG A 567 21.34 6.12 20.82
CA ARG A 567 22.18 5.01 21.29
C ARG A 567 23.69 5.23 21.08
N GLY A 568 24.10 6.37 20.52
CA GLY A 568 25.51 6.65 20.22
C GLY A 568 26.12 5.65 19.24
N GLY A 569 25.32 5.05 18.37
CA GLY A 569 25.67 3.94 17.51
C GLY A 569 26.15 4.34 16.12
N SER A 570 27.09 5.27 15.98
CA SER A 570 27.59 5.70 14.65
C SER A 570 28.07 4.53 13.78
N ASP A 571 28.81 3.58 14.34
CA ASP A 571 29.31 2.44 13.56
C ASP A 571 28.18 1.55 13.07
N LYS A 572 27.17 1.29 13.90
CA LYS A 572 25.98 0.51 13.53
C LYS A 572 25.15 1.22 12.46
N TYR A 573 24.98 2.54 12.60
CA TYR A 573 24.29 3.38 11.63
C TYR A 573 24.94 3.32 10.25
N PHE A 574 26.23 3.61 10.15
CA PHE A 574 26.94 3.57 8.88
C PHE A 574 27.11 2.13 8.37
N GLY A 575 27.24 1.14 9.26
CA GLY A 575 27.25 -0.27 8.89
C GLY A 575 25.98 -0.70 8.17
N MET A 576 24.81 -0.25 8.67
CA MET A 576 23.52 -0.53 8.05
C MET A 576 23.33 0.18 6.72
N LEU A 577 23.71 1.47 6.63
CA LEU A 577 23.71 2.21 5.36
C LEU A 577 24.55 1.51 4.28
N ARG A 578 25.75 1.04 4.63
CA ARG A 578 26.60 0.30 3.69
C ARG A 578 25.96 -1.02 3.23
N ARG A 579 25.29 -1.73 4.12
CA ARG A 579 24.56 -2.97 3.76
C ARG A 579 23.39 -2.67 2.81
N TRP A 580 22.57 -1.68 3.12
CA TRP A 580 21.49 -1.24 2.24
C TRP A 580 22.02 -0.77 0.88
N ARG A 581 23.16 -0.06 0.86
CA ARG A 581 23.82 0.29 -0.41
C ARG A 581 24.12 -0.95 -1.26
N MET A 582 24.62 -2.03 -0.66
CA MET A 582 24.89 -3.27 -1.38
C MET A 582 23.60 -3.87 -1.95
N ASN A 583 22.53 -3.97 -1.14
CA ASN A 583 21.24 -4.46 -1.60
C ASN A 583 20.69 -3.63 -2.78
N ILE A 584 20.81 -2.32 -2.70
CA ILE A 584 20.39 -1.41 -3.78
C ILE A 584 21.24 -1.60 -5.04
N PHE A 585 22.55 -1.84 -4.88
CA PHE A 585 23.44 -2.11 -6.01
C PHE A 585 23.14 -3.41 -6.73
N ASP A 586 22.68 -4.43 -6.00
CA ASP A 586 22.23 -5.70 -6.58
C ASP A 586 20.97 -5.54 -7.47
N LYS A 587 20.24 -4.41 -7.35
CA LYS A 587 19.08 -4.08 -8.21
C LYS A 587 19.45 -3.29 -9.49
N ARG A 588 20.73 -3.03 -9.74
CA ARG A 588 21.17 -2.20 -10.89
C ARG A 588 20.83 -2.79 -12.25
N ASP A 589 20.77 -4.12 -12.36
CA ASP A 589 20.48 -4.78 -13.64
C ASP A 589 18.98 -4.72 -14.00
N GLU A 590 18.11 -4.52 -13.00
CA GLU A 590 16.67 -4.35 -13.18
C GLU A 590 16.16 -3.11 -12.45
N PRO A 591 16.62 -1.91 -12.83
CA PRO A 591 16.35 -0.70 -12.09
C PRO A 591 14.88 -0.29 -12.18
N SER A 592 14.34 0.16 -11.03
CA SER A 592 13.02 0.77 -10.97
C SER A 592 13.08 2.02 -10.08
N PRO A 593 12.39 3.11 -10.43
CA PRO A 593 12.33 4.29 -9.57
C PRO A 593 11.47 4.02 -8.33
N ILE A 594 11.78 4.68 -7.22
CA ILE A 594 11.01 4.60 -5.96
C ILE A 594 9.54 4.94 -6.19
N TRP A 595 9.29 5.92 -7.06
CA TRP A 595 7.96 6.41 -7.42
C TRP A 595 6.99 5.32 -7.90
N LEU A 596 7.48 4.18 -8.39
CA LEU A 596 6.62 3.06 -8.77
C LEU A 596 5.97 2.35 -7.57
N GLY A 597 6.35 2.66 -6.33
CA GLY A 597 5.75 2.08 -5.14
C GLY A 597 5.73 0.54 -5.19
N TYR A 598 4.59 -0.08 -4.88
CA TYR A 598 4.47 -1.54 -4.94
C TYR A 598 4.73 -2.13 -6.34
N ARG A 599 4.57 -1.35 -7.41
CA ARG A 599 4.87 -1.77 -8.78
C ARG A 599 6.37 -1.92 -9.07
N THR A 600 7.26 -1.55 -8.15
CA THR A 600 8.70 -1.89 -8.24
C THR A 600 8.90 -3.40 -8.22
N SER A 601 8.15 -4.13 -7.40
CA SER A 601 8.10 -5.60 -7.42
C SER A 601 7.32 -6.11 -8.61
N SER A 602 7.76 -7.24 -9.15
CA SER A 602 7.18 -7.87 -10.34
C SER A 602 7.49 -9.37 -10.36
N SER A 603 6.96 -10.10 -11.34
CA SER A 603 7.35 -11.48 -11.59
C SER A 603 8.85 -11.66 -11.89
N LYS A 604 9.53 -10.59 -12.30
CA LYS A 604 10.97 -10.58 -12.57
C LYS A 604 11.82 -10.34 -11.32
N ASP A 605 11.32 -9.52 -10.38
CA ASP A 605 11.98 -9.22 -9.11
C ASP A 605 10.94 -8.97 -8.01
N GLN A 606 10.75 -9.96 -7.14
CA GLN A 606 9.77 -9.89 -6.05
C GLN A 606 10.26 -9.08 -4.84
N THR A 607 11.57 -8.88 -4.70
CA THR A 607 12.19 -8.20 -3.55
C THR A 607 12.45 -6.71 -3.79
N ALA A 608 12.20 -6.21 -5.01
CA ALA A 608 12.49 -4.84 -5.38
C ALA A 608 11.75 -3.79 -4.52
N TYR A 609 10.51 -4.09 -4.10
CA TYR A 609 9.73 -3.20 -3.23
C TYR A 609 10.47 -2.93 -1.90
N GLN A 610 10.91 -4.00 -1.22
CA GLN A 610 11.65 -3.88 0.05
C GLN A 610 12.94 -3.06 -0.12
N VAL A 611 13.70 -3.34 -1.17
CA VAL A 611 15.01 -2.66 -1.36
C VAL A 611 14.84 -1.21 -1.83
N LEU A 612 13.89 -0.95 -2.73
CA LEU A 612 13.79 0.38 -3.36
C LEU A 612 12.89 1.34 -2.58
N VAL A 613 11.74 0.88 -2.08
CA VAL A 613 10.81 1.77 -1.38
C VAL A 613 11.27 1.99 0.07
N TYR A 614 11.76 0.97 0.74
CA TYR A 614 12.26 1.03 2.11
C TYR A 614 13.71 1.56 2.16
N GLU A 615 14.69 0.73 1.75
CA GLU A 615 16.10 1.01 1.96
C GLU A 615 16.61 2.20 1.13
N LYS A 616 16.27 2.27 -0.19
CA LYS A 616 16.64 3.43 -1.02
C LYS A 616 15.85 4.67 -0.62
N GLY A 617 14.57 4.52 -0.21
CA GLY A 617 13.77 5.61 0.35
C GLY A 617 14.42 6.21 1.60
N ALA A 618 14.89 5.37 2.51
CA ALA A 618 15.66 5.82 3.68
C ALA A 618 16.98 6.49 3.31
N TRP A 619 17.67 5.98 2.28
CA TRP A 619 18.90 6.63 1.75
C TRP A 619 18.63 8.02 1.19
N VAL A 620 17.51 8.25 0.52
CA VAL A 620 17.11 9.58 0.03
C VAL A 620 16.99 10.57 1.18
N LEU A 621 16.36 10.17 2.29
CA LEU A 621 16.26 11.00 3.49
C LEU A 621 17.63 11.23 4.15
N HIS A 622 18.48 10.21 4.21
CA HIS A 622 19.84 10.35 4.70
C HIS A 622 20.63 11.38 3.86
N MET A 623 20.56 11.30 2.53
CA MET A 623 21.21 12.27 1.65
C MET A 623 20.69 13.69 1.88
N LEU A 624 19.38 13.89 2.06
CA LEU A 624 18.79 15.19 2.40
C LEU A 624 19.28 15.68 3.76
N ARG A 625 19.36 14.80 4.76
CA ARG A 625 19.91 15.14 6.08
C ARG A 625 21.34 15.63 5.98
N ILE A 626 22.20 14.92 5.24
CA ILE A 626 23.61 15.33 5.05
C ILE A 626 23.70 16.61 4.22
N LEU A 627 22.83 16.81 3.24
CA LEU A 627 22.75 18.04 2.46
C LEU A 627 22.38 19.26 3.32
N MET A 628 21.54 19.07 4.36
CA MET A 628 21.10 20.12 5.28
C MET A 628 22.00 20.26 6.52
N LEU A 629 22.92 19.31 6.77
CA LEU A 629 23.78 19.28 7.94
C LEU A 629 24.66 20.54 8.01
N GLU A 630 24.72 21.18 9.16
CA GLU A 630 25.73 22.23 9.43
C GLU A 630 27.10 21.57 9.62
N LEU A 631 27.95 21.63 8.61
CA LEU A 631 29.20 20.86 8.56
C LEU A 631 30.18 21.22 9.68
N ARG A 632 30.17 22.48 10.18
CA ARG A 632 31.08 22.95 11.20
C ARG A 632 30.71 22.46 12.59
N THR A 633 29.41 22.39 12.90
CA THR A 633 28.90 22.02 14.22
C THR A 633 28.32 20.60 14.25
N ALA A 634 28.16 19.97 13.08
CA ALA A 634 27.48 18.68 12.87
C ALA A 634 26.04 18.65 13.42
N LYS A 635 25.33 19.80 13.38
CA LYS A 635 23.95 19.90 13.86
C LYS A 635 22.95 19.65 12.75
N ASP A 636 21.87 18.96 13.09
CA ASP A 636 20.74 18.57 12.20
C ASP A 636 19.55 19.54 12.29
N ASP A 637 19.71 20.72 12.92
CA ASP A 637 18.56 21.59 13.27
C ASP A 637 17.69 21.94 12.05
N ARG A 638 18.32 22.18 10.89
CA ARG A 638 17.61 22.50 9.65
C ARG A 638 16.78 21.32 9.12
N PHE A 639 17.35 20.12 9.13
CA PHE A 639 16.67 18.91 8.72
C PHE A 639 15.54 18.57 9.71
N THR A 640 15.79 18.68 11.01
CA THR A 640 14.77 18.48 12.05
C THR A 640 13.60 19.44 11.88
N GLY A 641 13.88 20.74 11.65
CA GLY A 641 12.84 21.75 11.40
C GLY A 641 12.01 21.44 10.15
N MET A 642 12.64 20.97 9.08
CA MET A 642 11.97 20.57 7.84
C MET A 642 11.02 19.38 8.09
N MET A 643 11.46 18.33 8.81
CA MET A 643 10.63 17.19 9.14
C MET A 643 9.46 17.55 10.06
N GLN A 644 9.68 18.44 11.04
CA GLN A 644 8.60 18.97 11.90
C GLN A 644 7.57 19.74 11.11
N ASP A 645 7.99 20.58 10.16
CA ASP A 645 7.09 21.36 9.31
C ASP A 645 6.29 20.47 8.38
N PHE A 646 6.90 19.43 7.82
CA PHE A 646 6.20 18.46 6.99
C PHE A 646 5.13 17.73 7.80
N TYR A 647 5.48 17.19 8.97
CA TYR A 647 4.51 16.52 9.85
C TYR A 647 3.38 17.47 10.28
N ARG A 648 3.71 18.68 10.74
CA ARG A 648 2.72 19.66 11.19
C ARG A 648 1.73 20.06 10.08
N THR A 649 2.24 20.20 8.85
CA THR A 649 1.44 20.64 7.70
C THR A 649 0.48 19.55 7.22
N TYR A 650 0.91 18.29 7.25
CA TYR A 650 0.15 17.18 6.67
C TYR A 650 -0.42 16.20 7.71
N ARG A 651 -0.27 16.46 9.01
CA ARG A 651 -0.89 15.63 10.05
C ARG A 651 -2.39 15.46 9.84
N GLY A 652 -2.86 14.21 9.84
CA GLY A 652 -4.25 13.84 9.56
C GLY A 652 -4.65 14.01 8.09
N ARG A 653 -3.67 14.12 7.19
CA ARG A 653 -3.86 14.28 5.75
C ARG A 653 -2.98 13.31 4.98
N ARG A 654 -3.26 13.21 3.69
CA ARG A 654 -2.39 12.54 2.71
C ARG A 654 -1.42 13.56 2.12
N ALA A 655 -0.19 13.11 1.88
CA ALA A 655 0.85 13.90 1.23
C ALA A 655 1.41 13.15 0.02
N SER A 656 1.75 13.90 -1.01
CA SER A 656 2.48 13.39 -2.18
C SER A 656 3.99 13.67 -2.07
N THR A 657 4.76 13.06 -2.96
CA THR A 657 6.18 13.35 -3.12
C THR A 657 6.44 14.83 -3.43
N GLU A 658 5.58 15.46 -4.24
CA GLU A 658 5.67 16.89 -4.57
C GLU A 658 5.34 17.77 -3.36
N ASP A 659 4.44 17.33 -2.49
CA ASP A 659 4.17 18.00 -1.20
C ASP A 659 5.41 18.01 -0.31
N PHE A 660 6.09 16.88 -0.20
CA PHE A 660 7.34 16.78 0.53
C PHE A 660 8.44 17.64 -0.11
N GLN A 661 8.57 17.60 -1.44
CA GLN A 661 9.52 18.43 -2.18
C GLN A 661 9.33 19.92 -1.87
N ARG A 662 8.09 20.42 -1.85
CA ARG A 662 7.80 21.84 -1.52
C ARG A 662 8.31 22.23 -0.13
N ILE A 663 8.12 21.36 0.87
CA ILE A 663 8.64 21.63 2.23
C ILE A 663 10.18 21.62 2.24
N VAL A 664 10.80 20.66 1.54
CA VAL A 664 12.26 20.62 1.39
C VAL A 664 12.80 21.91 0.76
N GLU A 665 12.17 22.38 -0.33
CA GLU A 665 12.56 23.60 -1.03
C GLU A 665 12.40 24.85 -0.16
N GLN A 666 11.36 24.95 0.66
CA GLN A 666 11.18 26.03 1.62
C GLN A 666 12.33 26.12 2.62
N HIS A 667 12.81 24.97 3.12
CA HIS A 667 13.91 24.91 4.07
C HIS A 667 15.29 25.06 3.42
N ILE A 668 15.47 24.63 2.19
CA ILE A 668 16.75 24.79 1.45
C ILE A 668 16.85 26.19 0.85
N GLY A 669 15.73 26.80 0.44
CA GLY A 669 15.68 28.14 -0.17
C GLY A 669 15.97 28.14 -1.66
N THR A 670 15.95 26.98 -2.33
CA THR A 670 16.14 26.84 -3.78
C THR A 670 15.42 25.59 -4.26
N SER A 671 15.16 25.52 -5.58
CA SER A 671 14.53 24.34 -6.18
C SER A 671 15.37 23.08 -5.95
N MET A 672 14.67 22.02 -5.57
CA MET A 672 15.22 20.68 -5.39
C MET A 672 14.69 19.68 -6.44
N GLU A 673 14.04 20.16 -7.49
CA GLU A 673 13.54 19.33 -8.58
C GLU A 673 14.60 18.38 -9.14
N TRP A 674 15.86 18.87 -9.31
CA TRP A 674 16.98 18.06 -9.74
C TRP A 674 17.23 16.84 -8.83
N PHE A 675 17.09 17.01 -7.50
CA PHE A 675 17.32 15.95 -6.53
C PHE A 675 16.22 14.87 -6.60
N PHE A 676 14.95 15.30 -6.58
CA PHE A 676 13.83 14.37 -6.67
C PHE A 676 13.80 13.67 -8.04
N LYS A 677 14.07 14.38 -9.14
CA LYS A 677 14.19 13.81 -10.48
C LYS A 677 15.21 12.67 -10.53
N GLN A 678 16.35 12.84 -9.89
CA GLN A 678 17.44 11.86 -9.90
C GLN A 678 17.19 10.68 -8.95
N TRP A 679 16.68 10.93 -7.74
CA TRP A 679 16.68 9.94 -6.69
C TRP A 679 15.33 9.25 -6.45
N VAL A 680 14.21 9.92 -6.71
CA VAL A 680 12.87 9.38 -6.55
C VAL A 680 12.29 8.91 -7.87
N TYR A 681 12.39 9.73 -8.91
CA TYR A 681 11.88 9.43 -10.26
C TYR A 681 12.92 8.74 -11.17
N GLY A 682 14.20 8.82 -10.82
CA GLY A 682 15.31 8.22 -11.54
C GLY A 682 15.82 6.92 -10.91
N THR A 683 16.64 6.23 -11.69
CA THR A 683 17.21 4.92 -11.29
C THR A 683 18.74 4.92 -11.27
N GLU A 684 19.36 5.99 -11.77
CA GLU A 684 20.80 6.09 -11.92
C GLU A 684 21.49 6.25 -10.56
N ILE A 685 22.65 5.61 -10.38
CA ILE A 685 23.50 5.71 -9.19
C ILE A 685 24.93 5.95 -9.63
N PRO A 686 25.55 7.08 -9.24
CA PRO A 686 26.88 7.46 -9.72
C PRO A 686 27.98 6.55 -9.19
N THR A 687 29.01 6.38 -10.03
CA THR A 687 30.33 5.93 -9.62
C THR A 687 31.28 7.11 -9.77
N TYR A 688 31.96 7.50 -8.69
CA TYR A 688 32.94 8.58 -8.68
C TYR A 688 34.35 8.01 -8.70
N ARG A 689 35.14 8.41 -9.73
CA ARG A 689 36.59 8.20 -9.72
C ARG A 689 37.26 9.52 -9.29
N VAL A 690 37.92 9.47 -8.15
CA VAL A 690 38.42 10.69 -7.47
C VAL A 690 39.96 10.67 -7.37
N ALA A 691 40.57 11.69 -7.89
CA ALA A 691 41.97 11.99 -7.64
C ALA A 691 42.08 13.33 -6.89
N TYR A 692 43.13 13.50 -6.11
CA TYR A 692 43.44 14.79 -5.51
C TYR A 692 44.93 15.07 -5.53
N LYS A 693 45.28 16.35 -5.54
CA LYS A 693 46.65 16.85 -5.31
C LYS A 693 46.66 17.96 -4.28
N THR A 694 47.80 18.10 -3.64
CA THR A 694 48.04 19.14 -2.64
C THR A 694 49.20 19.98 -3.09
N ASP A 695 49.00 21.29 -3.20
CA ASP A 695 50.02 22.29 -3.55
C ASP A 695 50.22 23.21 -2.34
N ARG A 696 51.51 23.49 -1.98
CA ARG A 696 51.83 24.50 -1.00
C ARG A 696 51.77 25.87 -1.70
N VAL A 697 51.09 26.83 -1.07
CA VAL A 697 50.93 28.20 -1.58
C VAL A 697 51.64 29.21 -0.71
N GLU A 698 51.77 30.45 -1.21
CA GLU A 698 52.36 31.54 -0.44
C GLU A 698 51.69 31.72 0.93
N GLY A 699 52.45 32.08 1.95
CA GLY A 699 51.92 32.20 3.33
C GLY A 699 51.88 30.90 4.11
N GLY A 700 52.47 29.81 3.60
CA GLY A 700 52.50 28.51 4.31
C GLY A 700 51.22 27.74 4.37
N GLN A 701 50.24 28.13 3.61
CA GLN A 701 48.95 27.45 3.46
C GLN A 701 49.03 26.38 2.38
N PHE A 702 47.98 25.52 2.33
CA PHE A 702 47.92 24.42 1.39
C PHE A 702 46.60 24.49 0.59
N ARG A 703 46.69 24.17 -0.70
CA ARG A 703 45.58 24.08 -1.64
C ARG A 703 45.38 22.62 -2.00
N VAL A 704 44.14 22.12 -1.79
CA VAL A 704 43.71 20.80 -2.27
C VAL A 704 42.86 21.00 -3.52
N THR A 705 43.21 20.33 -4.59
CA THR A 705 42.40 20.26 -5.82
C THR A 705 41.94 18.85 -6.02
N LEU A 706 40.63 18.67 -6.18
CA LEU A 706 39.98 17.40 -6.47
C LEU A 706 39.68 17.32 -7.96
N ARG A 707 39.92 16.17 -8.57
CA ARG A 707 39.43 15.80 -9.90
C ARG A 707 38.47 14.66 -9.73
N VAL A 708 37.20 14.87 -10.11
CA VAL A 708 36.12 13.88 -9.99
C VAL A 708 35.59 13.54 -11.38
N VAL A 709 35.67 12.28 -11.76
CA VAL A 709 35.01 11.75 -12.96
C VAL A 709 33.76 11.00 -12.48
N GLN A 710 32.63 11.39 -13.04
CA GLN A 710 31.32 10.83 -12.72
C GLN A 710 30.87 9.89 -13.83
N GLU A 711 30.57 8.63 -13.48
CA GLU A 711 30.23 7.56 -14.41
C GLU A 711 28.86 6.96 -14.05
N LYS A 712 28.22 6.30 -15.01
CA LYS A 712 26.93 5.56 -14.89
C LYS A 712 25.71 6.44 -14.62
N VAL A 713 25.77 7.69 -14.91
CA VAL A 713 24.67 8.65 -14.81
C VAL A 713 24.68 9.57 -16.02
N ALA A 714 23.57 10.28 -16.24
CA ALA A 714 23.44 11.26 -17.32
C ALA A 714 24.42 12.43 -17.15
N ASP A 715 24.76 13.11 -18.27
CA ASP A 715 25.71 14.23 -18.28
C ASP A 715 25.25 15.43 -17.47
N ASP A 716 23.96 15.59 -17.20
CA ASP A 716 23.38 16.66 -16.38
C ASP A 716 23.27 16.29 -14.89
N PHE A 717 23.65 15.07 -14.50
CA PHE A 717 23.57 14.61 -13.11
C PHE A 717 24.46 15.48 -12.21
N GLN A 718 23.93 15.85 -11.06
CA GLN A 718 24.65 16.66 -10.08
C GLN A 718 24.40 16.20 -8.64
N MET A 719 25.42 16.36 -7.77
CA MET A 719 25.27 16.11 -6.34
C MET A 719 26.25 16.93 -5.51
N TYR A 720 25.80 17.32 -4.31
CA TYR A 720 26.66 17.96 -3.33
C TYR A 720 27.25 16.89 -2.41
N VAL A 721 28.53 16.62 -2.56
CA VAL A 721 29.24 15.54 -1.87
C VAL A 721 30.00 16.06 -0.67
N PRO A 722 29.87 15.50 0.54
CA PRO A 722 30.70 15.89 1.68
C PRO A 722 32.12 15.36 1.51
N VAL A 723 33.09 16.21 1.80
CA VAL A 723 34.53 15.92 1.74
C VAL A 723 35.16 16.30 3.06
N THR A 724 35.91 15.41 3.67
CA THR A 724 36.67 15.66 4.89
C THR A 724 38.16 15.62 4.57
N VAL A 725 38.91 16.64 5.02
CA VAL A 725 40.36 16.72 4.94
C VAL A 725 40.94 16.56 6.33
N ASP A 726 41.74 15.53 6.52
CA ASP A 726 42.48 15.32 7.75
C ASP A 726 43.76 16.24 7.78
N LEU A 727 43.87 17.07 8.80
CA LEU A 727 44.97 17.98 9.03
C LEU A 727 45.92 17.44 10.11
N GLY A 728 45.73 16.23 10.60
CA GLY A 728 46.45 15.64 11.73
C GLY A 728 46.07 16.23 13.09
N GLN A 729 46.50 15.56 14.19
CA GLN A 729 46.22 15.96 15.56
C GLN A 729 44.71 16.15 15.85
N ASN A 730 43.87 15.25 15.33
CA ASN A 730 42.38 15.28 15.45
C ASN A 730 41.73 16.56 14.86
N ARG A 731 42.43 17.31 14.00
CA ARG A 731 41.87 18.45 13.29
C ARG A 731 41.40 18.03 11.90
N GLN A 732 40.18 18.41 11.57
CA GLN A 732 39.55 18.09 10.27
C GLN A 732 38.90 19.33 9.67
N GLY A 733 39.02 19.48 8.37
CA GLY A 733 38.24 20.43 7.58
C GLY A 733 37.12 19.67 6.83
N ARG A 734 35.86 20.08 6.99
CA ARG A 734 34.74 19.50 6.26
C ARG A 734 34.18 20.47 5.25
N PHE A 735 33.95 19.99 4.04
CA PHE A 735 33.49 20.76 2.90
C PHE A 735 32.33 20.04 2.22
N ARG A 736 31.52 20.81 1.50
CA ARG A 736 30.50 20.25 0.60
C ARG A 736 30.85 20.73 -0.80
N VAL A 737 31.16 19.79 -1.69
CA VAL A 737 31.57 20.07 -3.05
C VAL A 737 30.48 19.72 -4.04
N ASN A 738 30.21 20.59 -5.02
CA ASN A 738 29.25 20.29 -6.08
C ASN A 738 29.97 19.55 -7.21
N VAL A 739 29.57 18.29 -7.42
CA VAL A 739 29.99 17.48 -8.57
C VAL A 739 28.87 17.55 -9.60
N ARG A 740 29.21 18.07 -10.79
CA ARG A 740 28.24 18.23 -11.88
C ARG A 740 28.85 17.82 -13.21
N GLY A 741 28.13 17.04 -13.98
CA GLY A 741 28.55 16.57 -15.28
C GLY A 741 29.62 15.48 -15.24
N PRO A 742 30.12 15.02 -16.40
CA PRO A 742 31.01 13.86 -16.48
C PRO A 742 32.37 14.07 -15.77
N ARG A 743 32.84 15.32 -15.65
CA ARG A 743 34.09 15.65 -15.01
C ARG A 743 34.01 16.99 -14.30
N SER A 744 34.44 17.02 -13.05
CA SER A 744 34.54 18.24 -12.22
C SER A 744 35.97 18.37 -11.69
N GLU A 745 36.53 19.60 -11.75
CA GLU A 745 37.74 19.96 -11.05
C GLU A 745 37.40 21.01 -9.99
N ILE A 746 37.67 20.69 -8.72
CA ILE A 746 37.17 21.45 -7.57
C ILE A 746 38.34 21.83 -6.69
N VAL A 747 38.51 23.13 -6.43
CA VAL A 747 39.51 23.66 -5.53
C VAL A 747 38.89 23.93 -4.17
N LEU A 748 39.40 23.28 -3.13
CA LEU A 748 38.94 23.52 -1.75
C LEU A 748 39.51 24.86 -1.23
N PRO A 749 38.83 25.47 -0.23
CA PRO A 749 39.39 26.61 0.48
C PRO A 749 40.78 26.33 1.04
N LEU A 750 41.63 27.37 1.16
CA LEU A 750 43.00 27.23 1.65
C LEU A 750 43.00 26.63 3.07
N LEU A 751 43.92 25.71 3.27
CA LEU A 751 44.06 24.97 4.52
C LEU A 751 45.27 25.48 5.33
N PRO A 752 45.14 25.57 6.66
CA PRO A 752 46.19 26.12 7.51
C PRO A 752 47.36 25.15 7.79
N ALA A 753 47.21 23.87 7.40
CA ALA A 753 48.21 22.83 7.58
C ALA A 753 48.17 21.85 6.40
N GLU A 754 49.25 21.11 6.21
CA GLU A 754 49.38 20.10 5.18
C GLU A 754 48.39 18.95 5.41
N PRO A 755 47.54 18.65 4.42
CA PRO A 755 46.60 17.53 4.50
C PRO A 755 47.34 16.20 4.66
N LYS A 756 46.85 15.37 5.59
CA LYS A 756 47.29 13.98 5.79
C LYS A 756 46.48 12.98 4.99
N GLY A 757 45.28 13.37 4.61
CA GLY A 757 44.37 12.56 3.80
C GLY A 757 43.11 13.33 3.42
N VAL A 758 42.46 12.86 2.37
CA VAL A 758 41.15 13.37 1.89
C VAL A 758 40.20 12.22 1.80
N THR A 759 39.07 12.34 2.48
CA THR A 759 37.95 11.41 2.41
C THR A 759 36.82 12.02 1.57
N PHE A 760 36.58 11.45 0.40
CA PHE A 760 35.48 11.85 -0.47
C PHE A 760 34.24 11.02 -0.12
N ASN A 761 33.06 11.64 -0.11
CA ASN A 761 31.80 11.05 0.35
C ASN A 761 31.83 10.66 1.84
N ASP A 762 32.39 11.54 2.68
CA ASP A 762 32.34 11.36 4.13
C ASP A 762 30.89 11.25 4.61
N LEU A 763 30.68 10.61 5.76
CA LEU A 763 29.35 10.35 6.35
C LEU A 763 28.42 9.52 5.45
N GLU A 764 28.94 8.80 4.46
CA GLU A 764 28.11 8.11 3.44
C GLU A 764 27.06 9.09 2.84
N GLY A 765 27.47 10.35 2.61
CA GLY A 765 26.53 11.45 2.32
C GLY A 765 25.82 11.36 0.98
N VAL A 766 26.27 10.49 0.08
CA VAL A 766 25.67 10.21 -1.23
C VAL A 766 25.64 8.70 -1.47
N LEU A 767 24.53 8.19 -1.94
CA LEU A 767 24.41 6.80 -2.41
C LEU A 767 25.22 6.65 -3.71
N CYS A 768 26.46 6.18 -3.61
CA CYS A 768 27.38 6.05 -4.73
C CYS A 768 28.43 4.96 -4.51
N ASP A 769 29.19 4.67 -5.57
CA ASP A 769 30.46 3.97 -5.48
C ASP A 769 31.62 4.99 -5.62
N VAL A 770 32.65 4.85 -4.82
CA VAL A 770 33.83 5.77 -4.85
C VAL A 770 35.09 4.97 -5.09
N LYS A 771 35.87 5.39 -6.09
CA LYS A 771 37.16 4.80 -6.43
C LYS A 771 38.22 5.90 -6.37
N MET A 772 39.11 5.81 -5.40
CA MET A 772 40.27 6.69 -5.36
C MET A 772 41.30 6.25 -6.44
N VAL A 773 41.78 7.19 -7.23
CA VAL A 773 42.72 6.97 -8.31
C VAL A 773 43.88 7.98 -8.21
N ASP A 774 44.96 7.70 -8.88
CA ASP A 774 46.08 8.64 -8.94
C ASP A 774 45.73 9.89 -9.76
N TRP A 775 46.43 11.01 -9.44
CA TRP A 775 46.17 12.31 -10.05
C TRP A 775 46.39 12.31 -11.56
#